data_59094a4fcdbcb41f0ecde059add9db86
#
_entry.id   59094a4fcdbcb41f0ecde059add9db86
#
_cell.length_a   1.000
_cell.length_b   1.000
_cell.length_c   1.000
_cell.angle_alpha   90.00
_cell.angle_beta   90.00
_cell.angle_gamma   90.00
#
_symmetry.space_group_name_H-M   'P 1'
#
loop_
_entity.id
_entity.type
_entity.pdbx_description
1 polymer ?
#
loop_
_entity_poly.entity_id
_entity_poly.type
_entity_poly.pdbx_seq_one_letter_code
_entity_poly.pdbx_strand_id
1 'polypeptide(L)'
;MTKDTERLREEAHLSECVDIIRKNIAVYEKDVAVMGEEIQDMYKRYHDNDPEIFTELSNTITMHDNMKQALQKNLRALKKAYFGRIDIKEPGREKETFYIGKGGVMKDGTTIMVIDWRAPIANVYYENGLGNCTYEAPGKQEITIDLQRKRTYEVDEDRLLEYYDSEVVANDELLTKYLAKNKEAVLGEIIATIQKEQNEIIRKSPYRNLIVQGVAGSGKTTVAMHRISFILYNYAKDFRPEDFYIIGSNRILLNYITGVLPELDVHGVKQMTMEQLFIRLLYEDWREKKYKVVPCGQHSFHKGTSERFRALEKFCEELEDSIIPKEDVVLGEDILYSAEQVRQYLKENKNLSIQSKIDALNTKVLVRLRNVLSCKDWEYTAEEKKQLIKAYSFRFGGKKWKKSIYELYETFLREQKETQTSRLRKEFDVYDLAALAYLYKRVKETDPIREAHHIVIDEAQDFGMMVYRVLHYCIARCTYTIMGDVSQNIHFGFGLNDWEELRQMLLTDELDSFRVLSKSYRNTVEISEFAQEILAKGSFQGYAIEPIIRHGNPVQGKDCGNEAGLLNEAEQILRKWQKDGYDTIAVICRDEKEAAAAAKKLSARMEIEESNPETAEFKSGVMVLPVDYTKGLEFDAVLLYNPTKEKYPLDDGHAKLLYVAATRALHELAVLHTGALSELLR
;
A
#
# COMPACT_ATOMS: atom_id res chain seq x y z
N MET A 1 46.43 -6.71 -15.38
CA MET A 1 46.29 -7.64 -14.25
C MET A 1 45.62 -8.90 -14.77
N THR A 2 46.10 -10.09 -14.37
CA THR A 2 45.40 -11.32 -14.76
C THR A 2 44.11 -11.46 -13.97
N LYS A 3 43.07 -12.10 -14.54
CA LYS A 3 41.78 -12.37 -13.88
C LYS A 3 41.97 -12.99 -12.47
N ASP A 4 42.96 -13.85 -12.32
CA ASP A 4 43.27 -14.51 -11.04
C ASP A 4 43.76 -13.53 -9.97
N THR A 5 44.59 -12.53 -10.34
CA THR A 5 45.08 -11.52 -9.39
C THR A 5 43.96 -10.60 -8.90
N GLU A 6 42.99 -10.32 -9.75
CA GLU A 6 41.84 -9.49 -9.40
C GLU A 6 40.86 -10.25 -8.51
N ARG A 7 40.60 -11.52 -8.80
CA ARG A 7 39.76 -12.40 -7.98
C ARG A 7 40.34 -12.53 -6.55
N LEU A 8 41.65 -12.76 -6.39
CA LEU A 8 42.32 -12.84 -5.09
C LEU A 8 42.12 -11.54 -4.27
N ARG A 9 42.13 -10.36 -4.91
CA ARG A 9 41.89 -9.09 -4.22
C ARG A 9 40.44 -8.96 -3.73
N GLU A 10 39.48 -9.37 -4.54
CA GLU A 10 38.06 -9.34 -4.16
C GLU A 10 37.79 -10.34 -3.01
N GLU A 11 38.38 -11.53 -3.07
CA GLU A 11 38.29 -12.55 -1.99
C GLU A 11 38.92 -12.04 -0.70
N ALA A 12 40.08 -11.36 -0.78
CA ALA A 12 40.73 -10.76 0.40
C ALA A 12 39.89 -9.65 1.02
N HIS A 13 39.28 -8.78 0.19
CA HIS A 13 38.38 -7.73 0.67
C HIS A 13 37.10 -8.31 1.32
N LEU A 14 36.53 -9.36 0.73
CA LEU A 14 35.37 -10.05 1.30
C LEU A 14 35.72 -10.64 2.67
N SER A 15 36.87 -11.31 2.79
CA SER A 15 37.37 -11.86 4.05
C SER A 15 37.53 -10.77 5.13
N GLU A 16 38.14 -9.63 4.78
CA GLU A 16 38.26 -8.48 5.70
C GLU A 16 36.88 -7.96 6.14
N CYS A 17 35.91 -7.79 5.22
CA CYS A 17 34.57 -7.37 5.56
C CYS A 17 33.88 -8.35 6.51
N VAL A 18 33.96 -9.66 6.24
CA VAL A 18 33.34 -10.71 7.06
C VAL A 18 33.96 -10.73 8.47
N ASP A 19 35.29 -10.58 8.59
CA ASP A 19 35.96 -10.52 9.88
C ASP A 19 35.53 -9.29 10.71
N ILE A 20 35.35 -8.15 10.06
CA ILE A 20 34.82 -6.94 10.70
C ILE A 20 33.38 -7.18 11.16
N ILE A 21 32.51 -7.75 10.30
CA ILE A 21 31.11 -8.06 10.64
C ILE A 21 31.07 -9.01 11.86
N ARG A 22 31.86 -10.05 11.88
CA ARG A 22 31.94 -10.99 13.03
C ARG A 22 32.37 -10.29 14.31
N LYS A 23 33.35 -9.39 14.25
CA LYS A 23 33.78 -8.56 15.40
C LYS A 23 32.66 -7.66 15.89
N ASN A 24 31.97 -6.98 14.96
CA ASN A 24 30.82 -6.12 15.29
C ASN A 24 29.72 -6.92 15.98
N ILE A 25 29.38 -8.12 15.47
CA ILE A 25 28.36 -9.00 16.06
C ILE A 25 28.76 -9.32 17.52
N ALA A 26 29.99 -9.76 17.77
CA ALA A 26 30.44 -10.11 19.11
C ALA A 26 30.38 -8.92 20.10
N VAL A 27 30.68 -7.70 19.62
CA VAL A 27 30.56 -6.47 20.42
C VAL A 27 29.10 -6.19 20.74
N TYR A 28 28.24 -6.16 19.72
CA TYR A 28 26.80 -5.84 19.90
C TYR A 28 26.05 -6.89 20.72
N GLU A 29 26.36 -8.18 20.58
CA GLU A 29 25.82 -9.24 21.44
C GLU A 29 26.10 -8.99 22.90
N LYS A 30 27.37 -8.64 23.21
CA LYS A 30 27.79 -8.32 24.57
C LYS A 30 27.09 -7.08 25.10
N ASP A 31 27.03 -6.00 24.30
CA ASP A 31 26.41 -4.73 24.72
C ASP A 31 24.92 -4.88 24.93
N VAL A 32 24.21 -5.61 24.06
CA VAL A 32 22.79 -5.94 24.22
C VAL A 32 22.55 -6.73 25.50
N ALA A 33 23.39 -7.71 25.82
CA ALA A 33 23.25 -8.49 27.05
C ALA A 33 23.43 -7.61 28.30
N VAL A 34 24.51 -6.81 28.34
CA VAL A 34 24.80 -5.91 29.47
C VAL A 34 23.70 -4.90 29.69
N MET A 35 23.27 -4.19 28.61
CA MET A 35 22.18 -3.21 28.71
C MET A 35 20.86 -3.86 29.11
N GLY A 36 20.62 -5.10 28.68
CA GLY A 36 19.44 -5.87 29.09
C GLY A 36 19.39 -6.14 30.60
N GLU A 37 20.54 -6.47 31.22
CA GLU A 37 20.66 -6.64 32.66
C GLU A 37 20.49 -5.29 33.41
N GLU A 38 21.09 -4.22 32.90
CA GLU A 38 20.94 -2.87 33.45
C GLU A 38 19.46 -2.39 33.43
N ILE A 39 18.75 -2.60 32.33
CA ILE A 39 17.33 -2.28 32.23
C ILE A 39 16.50 -3.06 33.26
N GLN A 40 16.78 -4.36 33.44
CA GLN A 40 16.10 -5.17 34.47
C GLN A 40 16.37 -4.66 35.90
N ASP A 41 17.57 -4.22 36.16
CA ASP A 41 17.92 -3.68 37.46
C ASP A 41 17.30 -2.29 37.71
N MET A 42 17.28 -1.45 36.67
CA MET A 42 16.56 -0.17 36.72
C MET A 42 15.06 -0.34 36.96
N TYR A 43 14.40 -1.31 36.33
CA TYR A 43 12.99 -1.62 36.60
C TYR A 43 12.74 -2.04 38.05
N LYS A 44 13.65 -2.77 38.69
CA LYS A 44 13.54 -3.15 40.13
C LYS A 44 13.66 -1.96 41.06
N ARG A 45 14.44 -0.94 40.67
CA ARG A 45 14.65 0.29 41.44
C ARG A 45 13.63 1.38 41.17
N TYR A 46 12.89 1.24 40.04
CA TYR A 46 11.89 2.22 39.65
C TYR A 46 10.70 2.18 40.60
N HIS A 47 10.56 3.22 41.42
CA HIS A 47 9.37 3.50 42.19
C HIS A 47 8.63 4.65 41.50
N ASP A 48 7.30 4.53 41.33
CA ASP A 48 6.47 5.55 40.71
C ASP A 48 6.80 6.94 41.25
N ASN A 49 7.24 7.85 40.39
CA ASN A 49 7.57 9.27 40.59
C ASN A 49 9.06 9.67 40.74
N ASP A 50 10.03 8.87 40.27
CA ASP A 50 11.41 9.35 40.15
C ASP A 50 11.73 9.74 38.69
N PRO A 51 11.72 11.05 38.32
CA PRO A 51 11.94 11.52 36.96
C PRO A 51 13.36 11.24 36.42
N GLU A 52 14.35 11.15 37.32
CA GLU A 52 15.75 10.90 36.91
C GLU A 52 15.90 9.46 36.47
N ILE A 53 15.43 8.50 37.27
CA ILE A 53 15.44 7.07 36.93
C ILE A 53 14.60 6.80 35.67
N PHE A 54 13.47 7.47 35.50
CA PHE A 54 12.65 7.34 34.30
C PHE A 54 13.41 7.79 33.03
N THR A 55 14.13 8.92 33.12
CA THR A 55 14.90 9.45 31.98
C THR A 55 16.06 8.54 31.63
N GLU A 56 16.78 8.05 32.65
CA GLU A 56 17.89 7.11 32.46
C GLU A 56 17.41 5.78 31.86
N LEU A 57 16.35 5.20 32.41
CA LEU A 57 15.70 3.99 31.88
C LEU A 57 15.28 4.16 30.43
N SER A 58 14.62 5.26 30.08
CA SER A 58 14.18 5.56 28.73
C SER A 58 15.35 5.67 27.75
N ASN A 59 16.44 6.32 28.15
CA ASN A 59 17.64 6.43 27.34
C ASN A 59 18.31 5.06 27.15
N THR A 60 18.44 4.27 28.22
CA THR A 60 19.04 2.93 28.16
C THR A 60 18.23 1.97 27.29
N ILE A 61 16.89 2.01 27.38
CA ILE A 61 15.99 1.25 26.49
C ILE A 61 16.24 1.66 25.02
N THR A 62 16.30 2.97 24.75
CA THR A 62 16.57 3.47 23.39
C THR A 62 17.92 3.01 22.85
N MET A 63 18.98 3.05 23.69
CA MET A 63 20.31 2.56 23.31
C MET A 63 20.31 1.05 23.06
N HIS A 64 19.68 0.28 23.94
CA HIS A 64 19.55 -1.16 23.80
C HIS A 64 18.83 -1.56 22.50
N ASP A 65 17.73 -0.86 22.16
CA ASP A 65 17.02 -1.11 20.92
C ASP A 65 17.85 -0.75 19.68
N ASN A 66 18.62 0.34 19.73
CA ASN A 66 19.56 0.71 18.68
C ASN A 66 20.65 -0.36 18.51
N MET A 67 21.21 -0.90 19.61
CA MET A 67 22.22 -1.97 19.58
C MET A 67 21.62 -3.27 19.04
N LYS A 68 20.40 -3.63 19.39
CA LYS A 68 19.67 -4.77 18.79
C LYS A 68 19.51 -4.61 17.28
N GLN A 69 19.13 -3.42 16.81
CA GLN A 69 19.03 -3.15 15.38
C GLN A 69 20.38 -3.27 14.68
N ALA A 70 21.45 -2.73 15.28
CA ALA A 70 22.81 -2.84 14.75
C ALA A 70 23.27 -4.31 14.69
N LEU A 71 22.99 -5.12 15.73
CA LEU A 71 23.23 -6.55 15.75
C LEU A 71 22.50 -7.25 14.60
N GLN A 72 21.20 -7.03 14.44
CA GLN A 72 20.41 -7.63 13.36
C GLN A 72 20.92 -7.24 11.96
N LYS A 73 21.35 -5.98 11.77
CA LYS A 73 21.99 -5.54 10.52
C LYS A 73 23.26 -6.31 10.21
N ASN A 74 24.14 -6.49 11.20
CA ASN A 74 25.38 -7.23 11.03
C ASN A 74 25.14 -8.74 10.81
N LEU A 75 24.17 -9.36 11.51
CA LEU A 75 23.76 -10.75 11.27
C LEU A 75 23.26 -10.97 9.83
N ARG A 76 22.51 -10.01 9.29
CA ARG A 76 22.07 -10.07 7.87
C ARG A 76 23.23 -9.82 6.90
N ALA A 77 24.13 -8.88 7.23
CA ALA A 77 25.31 -8.61 6.43
C ALA A 77 26.27 -9.81 6.40
N LEU A 78 26.30 -10.64 7.45
CA LEU A 78 27.13 -11.85 7.49
C LEU A 78 26.73 -12.87 6.40
N LYS A 79 25.43 -12.96 6.07
CA LYS A 79 24.95 -13.85 5.00
C LYS A 79 25.39 -13.35 3.62
N LYS A 80 25.40 -12.04 3.41
CA LYS A 80 25.78 -11.40 2.14
C LYS A 80 26.30 -9.99 2.43
N ALA A 81 27.62 -9.84 2.56
CA ALA A 81 28.25 -8.60 2.99
C ALA A 81 27.96 -7.44 2.03
N TYR A 82 28.06 -7.68 0.73
CA TYR A 82 27.76 -6.72 -0.32
C TYR A 82 27.36 -7.43 -1.63
N PHE A 83 26.74 -6.70 -2.55
CA PHE A 83 26.32 -7.21 -3.84
C PHE A 83 26.82 -6.37 -5.01
N GLY A 84 27.28 -5.14 -4.75
CA GLY A 84 27.72 -4.23 -5.78
C GLY A 84 29.01 -3.50 -5.42
N ARG A 85 29.69 -2.98 -6.44
CA ARG A 85 30.84 -2.08 -6.32
C ARG A 85 30.79 -1.06 -7.43
N ILE A 86 31.10 0.20 -7.07
CA ILE A 86 31.37 1.28 -8.01
C ILE A 86 32.77 1.84 -7.74
N ASP A 87 33.50 2.12 -8.82
CA ASP A 87 34.74 2.88 -8.78
C ASP A 87 34.45 4.23 -9.45
N ILE A 88 34.61 5.30 -8.71
CA ILE A 88 34.31 6.66 -9.18
C ILE A 88 35.55 7.55 -9.10
N LYS A 89 35.52 8.62 -9.87
CA LYS A 89 36.49 9.70 -9.79
C LYS A 89 35.78 11.05 -9.84
N GLU A 90 35.88 11.81 -8.77
CA GLU A 90 35.48 13.22 -8.77
C GLU A 90 36.53 14.09 -9.48
N PRO A 91 36.13 15.19 -10.12
CA PRO A 91 37.08 16.13 -10.71
C PRO A 91 38.09 16.66 -9.67
N GLY A 92 39.38 16.44 -9.94
CA GLY A 92 40.46 16.90 -9.06
C GLY A 92 40.74 16.02 -7.83
N ARG A 93 40.04 14.89 -7.66
CA ARG A 93 40.28 13.92 -6.58
C ARG A 93 40.86 12.60 -7.10
N GLU A 94 41.38 11.80 -6.18
CA GLU A 94 41.79 10.44 -6.48
C GLU A 94 40.58 9.52 -6.71
N LYS A 95 40.84 8.37 -7.31
CA LYS A 95 39.85 7.34 -7.52
C LYS A 95 39.38 6.76 -6.17
N GLU A 96 38.09 6.71 -5.97
CA GLU A 96 37.44 6.10 -4.81
C GLU A 96 36.66 4.84 -5.20
N THR A 97 36.61 3.88 -4.29
CA THR A 97 35.91 2.61 -4.46
C THR A 97 34.88 2.45 -3.36
N PHE A 98 33.63 2.16 -3.74
CA PHE A 98 32.55 1.92 -2.82
C PHE A 98 31.95 0.54 -3.07
N TYR A 99 31.88 -0.27 -2.01
CA TYR A 99 31.12 -1.53 -2.00
C TYR A 99 29.71 -1.25 -1.49
N ILE A 100 28.69 -1.87 -2.09
CA ILE A 100 27.29 -1.59 -1.83
C ILE A 100 26.63 -2.84 -1.28
N GLY A 101 26.01 -2.73 -0.11
CA GLY A 101 25.32 -3.83 0.57
C GLY A 101 23.86 -3.52 0.88
N LYS A 102 23.14 -4.52 1.40
CA LYS A 102 21.78 -4.35 1.93
C LYS A 102 21.74 -3.41 3.14
N GLY A 103 22.85 -3.28 3.85
CA GLY A 103 23.07 -2.33 4.94
C GLY A 103 24.52 -1.86 4.94
N GLY A 104 24.79 -0.76 5.61
CA GLY A 104 26.16 -0.24 5.79
C GLY A 104 26.96 -1.11 6.78
N VAL A 105 28.26 -1.35 6.49
CA VAL A 105 29.20 -1.97 7.40
C VAL A 105 30.31 -0.98 7.72
N MET A 106 30.55 -0.73 8.99
CA MET A 106 31.58 0.18 9.46
C MET A 106 32.65 -0.58 10.25
N LYS A 107 33.90 -0.20 10.02
CA LYS A 107 35.05 -0.59 10.82
C LYS A 107 35.30 0.48 11.87
N ASP A 108 35.40 0.09 13.14
CA ASP A 108 35.73 0.98 14.27
C ASP A 108 34.78 2.20 14.38
N GLY A 109 33.52 2.08 13.91
CA GLY A 109 32.52 3.14 13.97
C GLY A 109 32.78 4.36 13.07
N THR A 110 33.89 4.41 12.33
CA THR A 110 34.30 5.58 11.54
C THR A 110 34.61 5.26 10.08
N THR A 111 35.24 4.13 9.80
CA THR A 111 35.62 3.75 8.44
C THR A 111 34.50 2.94 7.78
N ILE A 112 33.98 3.45 6.68
CA ILE A 112 32.94 2.77 5.91
C ILE A 112 33.57 1.68 5.03
N MET A 113 33.24 0.42 5.26
CA MET A 113 33.65 -0.72 4.44
C MET A 113 32.63 -1.04 3.36
N VAL A 114 31.35 -0.94 3.68
CA VAL A 114 30.24 -1.17 2.77
C VAL A 114 29.21 -0.05 2.97
N ILE A 115 28.82 0.61 1.89
CA ILE A 115 27.74 1.61 1.91
C ILE A 115 26.38 0.93 1.81
N ASP A 116 25.40 1.55 2.45
CA ASP A 116 23.99 1.14 2.32
C ASP A 116 23.47 1.46 0.91
N TRP A 117 22.69 0.55 0.31
CA TRP A 117 22.09 0.75 -1.01
C TRP A 117 21.18 2.00 -1.10
N ARG A 118 20.65 2.45 0.05
CA ARG A 118 19.81 3.63 0.16
C ARG A 118 20.60 4.93 0.11
N ALA A 119 21.91 4.88 0.32
CA ALA A 119 22.75 6.06 0.27
C ALA A 119 22.66 6.77 -1.09
N PRO A 120 22.75 8.11 -1.12
CA PRO A 120 22.66 8.88 -2.36
C PRO A 120 23.61 8.43 -3.46
N ILE A 121 24.87 8.19 -3.14
CA ILE A 121 25.89 7.74 -4.09
C ILE A 121 25.61 6.34 -4.66
N ALA A 122 24.92 5.47 -3.93
CA ALA A 122 24.53 4.16 -4.42
C ALA A 122 23.54 4.24 -5.61
N ASN A 123 22.89 5.41 -5.84
CA ASN A 123 22.05 5.65 -7.01
C ASN A 123 22.79 5.41 -8.32
N VAL A 124 24.07 5.78 -8.36
CA VAL A 124 24.92 5.65 -9.55
C VAL A 124 25.00 4.18 -10.01
N TYR A 125 24.98 3.23 -9.08
CA TYR A 125 24.98 1.80 -9.40
C TYR A 125 23.73 1.39 -10.20
N TYR A 126 22.55 1.96 -9.91
CA TYR A 126 21.28 1.56 -10.51
C TYR A 126 20.98 2.30 -11.83
N GLU A 127 21.29 3.58 -11.90
CA GLU A 127 20.81 4.46 -12.99
C GLU A 127 21.78 4.63 -14.13
N ASN A 128 23.10 4.57 -13.85
CA ASN A 128 24.11 5.06 -14.78
C ASN A 128 24.95 3.93 -15.41
N GLY A 129 25.29 4.14 -16.68
CA GLY A 129 26.37 3.44 -17.34
C GLY A 129 27.72 4.07 -17.01
N LEU A 130 28.82 3.45 -17.49
CA LEU A 130 30.17 3.98 -17.32
C LEU A 130 30.33 5.36 -17.97
N GLY A 131 31.17 6.22 -17.38
CA GLY A 131 31.45 7.58 -17.82
C GLY A 131 30.91 8.66 -16.89
N ASN A 132 30.85 9.89 -17.42
CA ASN A 132 30.40 11.04 -16.65
C ASN A 132 28.91 10.95 -16.29
N CYS A 133 28.63 11.07 -15.00
CA CYS A 133 27.26 11.09 -14.48
C CYS A 133 27.16 11.98 -13.24
N THR A 134 25.95 12.23 -12.78
CA THR A 134 25.68 13.03 -11.58
C THR A 134 24.84 12.26 -10.59
N TYR A 135 24.97 12.58 -9.29
CA TYR A 135 24.06 12.12 -8.24
C TYR A 135 23.76 13.28 -7.29
N GLU A 136 22.59 13.24 -6.67
CA GLU A 136 22.14 14.25 -5.70
C GLU A 136 22.61 13.85 -4.29
N ALA A 137 23.50 14.65 -3.70
CA ALA A 137 23.94 14.49 -2.32
C ALA A 137 22.95 15.10 -1.32
N PRO A 138 23.05 14.80 0.00
CA PRO A 138 22.25 15.44 1.03
C PRO A 138 22.32 16.96 0.93
N GLY A 139 21.15 17.63 0.98
CA GLY A 139 21.06 19.09 0.80
C GLY A 139 20.85 19.54 -0.65
N LYS A 140 20.49 18.62 -1.55
CA LYS A 140 20.21 18.87 -2.98
C LYS A 140 21.43 19.39 -3.78
N GLN A 141 22.63 19.06 -3.33
CA GLN A 141 23.83 19.35 -4.07
C GLN A 141 24.04 18.27 -5.15
N GLU A 142 24.08 18.71 -6.40
CA GLU A 142 24.41 17.82 -7.52
C GLU A 142 25.93 17.66 -7.64
N ILE A 143 26.41 16.41 -7.56
CA ILE A 143 27.84 16.07 -7.65
C ILE A 143 28.08 15.32 -8.95
N THR A 144 29.00 15.85 -9.76
CA THR A 144 29.45 15.22 -11.01
C THR A 144 30.63 14.30 -10.73
N ILE A 145 30.57 13.09 -11.28
CA ILE A 145 31.61 12.07 -11.16
C ILE A 145 31.84 11.38 -12.51
N ASP A 146 32.99 10.73 -12.63
CA ASP A 146 33.29 9.77 -13.70
C ASP A 146 33.18 8.36 -13.12
N LEU A 147 32.17 7.58 -13.54
CA LEU A 147 31.98 6.19 -13.15
C LEU A 147 32.88 5.30 -13.99
N GLN A 148 33.97 4.81 -13.40
CA GLN A 148 35.01 4.04 -14.08
C GLN A 148 34.77 2.55 -14.07
N ARG A 149 34.02 2.04 -13.05
CA ARG A 149 33.67 0.61 -12.93
C ARG A 149 32.36 0.46 -12.23
N LYS A 150 31.59 -0.52 -12.70
CA LYS A 150 30.41 -1.05 -12.04
C LYS A 150 30.53 -2.58 -12.03
N ARG A 151 30.48 -3.17 -10.82
CA ARG A 151 30.64 -4.62 -10.64
C ARG A 151 29.54 -5.15 -9.75
N THR A 152 29.00 -6.31 -10.11
CA THR A 152 28.02 -7.05 -9.31
C THR A 152 28.65 -8.33 -8.81
N TYR A 153 28.35 -8.73 -7.57
CA TYR A 153 28.90 -9.90 -6.90
C TYR A 153 27.82 -10.91 -6.54
N GLU A 154 28.13 -12.17 -6.72
CA GLU A 154 27.43 -13.30 -6.13
C GLU A 154 28.27 -13.81 -4.97
N VAL A 155 27.81 -13.53 -3.73
CA VAL A 155 28.49 -13.87 -2.47
C VAL A 155 27.54 -14.73 -1.64
N ASP A 156 28.11 -15.79 -1.04
CA ASP A 156 27.42 -16.66 -0.09
C ASP A 156 28.27 -16.75 1.18
N GLU A 157 27.84 -16.08 2.24
CA GLU A 157 28.57 -15.88 3.49
C GLU A 157 29.98 -15.31 3.26
N ASP A 158 31.01 -16.12 3.40
CA ASP A 158 32.43 -15.74 3.26
C ASP A 158 33.05 -16.18 1.92
N ARG A 159 32.21 -16.70 0.97
CA ARG A 159 32.68 -17.18 -0.33
C ARG A 159 32.23 -16.26 -1.46
N LEU A 160 33.20 -15.84 -2.27
CA LEU A 160 32.95 -15.19 -3.52
C LEU A 160 32.64 -16.26 -4.58
N LEU A 161 31.39 -16.41 -4.94
CA LEU A 161 30.98 -17.37 -5.96
C LEU A 161 31.35 -16.85 -7.35
N GLU A 162 30.86 -15.67 -7.72
CA GLU A 162 31.08 -15.06 -9.01
C GLU A 162 31.05 -13.53 -8.94
N TYR A 163 31.64 -12.84 -9.92
CA TYR A 163 31.47 -11.41 -10.12
C TYR A 163 31.41 -11.05 -11.61
N TYR A 164 30.71 -9.98 -11.91
CA TYR A 164 30.47 -9.50 -13.26
C TYR A 164 30.75 -8.01 -13.35
N ASP A 165 31.61 -7.60 -14.29
CA ASP A 165 31.76 -6.19 -14.67
C ASP A 165 30.70 -5.88 -15.74
N SER A 166 29.84 -4.90 -15.47
CA SER A 166 28.77 -4.57 -16.40
C SER A 166 28.96 -3.23 -17.09
N GLU A 167 28.90 -3.27 -18.42
CA GLU A 167 28.48 -2.15 -19.23
C GLU A 167 26.95 -2.27 -19.37
N VAL A 168 26.19 -1.34 -18.83
CA VAL A 168 24.74 -0.99 -18.98
C VAL A 168 23.69 -2.12 -19.22
N VAL A 169 23.99 -3.24 -19.85
CA VAL A 169 23.01 -4.25 -20.33
C VAL A 169 22.78 -5.40 -19.34
N ALA A 170 23.61 -5.55 -18.32
CA ALA A 170 23.72 -6.79 -17.54
C ALA A 170 22.66 -6.99 -16.42
N ASN A 171 21.86 -6.00 -16.05
CA ASN A 171 20.90 -6.18 -14.96
C ASN A 171 19.78 -7.17 -15.33
N ASP A 172 19.31 -7.15 -16.57
CA ASP A 172 18.24 -8.06 -17.03
C ASP A 172 18.75 -9.51 -17.16
N GLU A 173 20.00 -9.72 -17.63
CA GLU A 173 20.61 -11.06 -17.70
C GLU A 173 20.91 -11.63 -16.31
N LEU A 174 21.39 -10.80 -15.38
CA LEU A 174 21.60 -11.18 -13.99
C LEU A 174 20.30 -11.55 -13.30
N LEU A 175 19.27 -10.72 -13.47
CA LEU A 175 17.95 -10.99 -12.94
C LEU A 175 17.38 -12.31 -13.49
N THR A 176 17.55 -12.55 -14.79
CA THR A 176 17.13 -13.81 -15.43
C THR A 176 17.85 -15.03 -14.84
N LYS A 177 19.17 -14.92 -14.57
CA LYS A 177 19.92 -15.97 -13.89
C LYS A 177 19.49 -16.18 -12.42
N TYR A 178 19.19 -15.11 -11.67
CA TYR A 178 18.68 -15.20 -10.32
C TYR A 178 17.29 -15.85 -10.27
N LEU A 179 16.37 -15.43 -11.14
CA LEU A 179 15.03 -16.01 -11.24
C LEU A 179 15.03 -17.47 -11.69
N ALA A 180 16.04 -17.88 -12.46
CA ALA A 180 16.20 -19.27 -12.90
C ALA A 180 16.76 -20.18 -11.80
N LYS A 181 17.62 -19.67 -10.90
CA LYS A 181 18.27 -20.46 -9.84
C LYS A 181 17.40 -20.60 -8.58
N ASN A 182 16.59 -19.61 -8.23
CA ASN A 182 15.85 -19.57 -6.96
C ASN A 182 14.36 -19.67 -7.20
N LYS A 183 13.78 -20.84 -6.93
CA LYS A 183 12.33 -21.03 -6.87
C LYS A 183 11.68 -20.20 -5.73
N GLU A 184 12.45 -19.89 -4.69
CA GLU A 184 12.09 -18.99 -3.59
C GLU A 184 12.95 -17.72 -3.65
N ALA A 185 12.84 -16.92 -4.70
CA ALA A 185 13.53 -15.61 -4.73
C ALA A 185 12.96 -14.70 -3.63
N VAL A 186 13.53 -14.82 -2.43
CA VAL A 186 13.22 -13.93 -1.31
C VAL A 186 13.50 -12.50 -1.75
N LEU A 187 12.54 -11.62 -1.54
CA LEU A 187 12.58 -10.17 -1.85
C LEU A 187 13.90 -9.48 -1.49
N GLY A 188 14.63 -10.02 -0.51
CA GLY A 188 15.93 -9.52 -0.11
C GLY A 188 17.03 -9.60 -1.17
N GLU A 189 16.92 -10.46 -2.19
CA GLU A 189 17.90 -10.55 -3.29
C GLU A 189 17.60 -9.57 -4.43
N ILE A 190 16.38 -9.05 -4.48
CA ILE A 190 15.93 -8.09 -5.50
C ILE A 190 16.69 -6.77 -5.42
N ILE A 191 17.21 -6.39 -4.25
CA ILE A 191 17.96 -5.12 -4.09
C ILE A 191 19.15 -5.03 -5.06
N ALA A 192 19.84 -6.13 -5.33
CA ALA A 192 20.97 -6.15 -6.28
C ALA A 192 20.51 -5.93 -7.74
N THR A 193 19.24 -6.19 -8.02
CA THR A 193 18.64 -6.21 -9.36
C THR A 193 17.55 -5.19 -9.57
N ILE A 194 17.42 -4.20 -8.66
CA ILE A 194 16.47 -3.08 -8.83
C ILE A 194 16.74 -2.42 -10.18
N GLN A 195 15.72 -2.39 -11.03
CA GLN A 195 15.80 -1.81 -12.35
C GLN A 195 15.71 -0.29 -12.29
N LYS A 196 16.21 0.37 -13.31
CA LYS A 196 16.22 1.85 -13.38
C LYS A 196 14.84 2.46 -13.12
N GLU A 197 13.79 1.95 -13.77
CA GLU A 197 12.41 2.43 -13.59
C GLU A 197 11.93 2.30 -12.13
N GLN A 198 12.25 1.16 -11.48
CA GLN A 198 11.92 0.91 -10.09
C GLN A 198 12.70 1.84 -9.17
N ASN A 199 14.01 2.02 -9.43
CA ASN A 199 14.89 2.89 -8.66
C ASN A 199 14.42 4.36 -8.71
N GLU A 200 14.03 4.84 -9.90
CA GLU A 200 13.46 6.19 -10.05
C GLU A 200 12.23 6.40 -9.17
N ILE A 201 11.35 5.40 -9.07
CA ILE A 201 10.15 5.45 -8.22
C ILE A 201 10.53 5.41 -6.74
N ILE A 202 11.43 4.51 -6.35
CA ILE A 202 11.88 4.36 -4.96
C ILE A 202 12.45 5.67 -4.42
N ARG A 203 13.23 6.38 -5.24
CA ARG A 203 13.97 7.59 -4.85
C ARG A 203 13.22 8.91 -5.04
N LYS A 204 11.98 8.88 -5.57
CA LYS A 204 11.15 10.10 -5.65
C LYS A 204 10.92 10.72 -4.27
N SER A 205 10.89 12.06 -4.23
CA SER A 205 10.65 12.84 -3.02
C SER A 205 9.37 12.39 -2.28
N PRO A 206 9.40 12.19 -0.95
CA PRO A 206 8.21 11.84 -0.17
C PRO A 206 7.26 13.02 0.05
N TYR A 207 7.70 14.24 -0.23
CA TYR A 207 6.87 15.44 -0.08
C TYR A 207 5.92 15.67 -1.25
N ARG A 208 5.84 14.71 -2.18
CA ARG A 208 5.04 14.79 -3.41
C ARG A 208 4.19 13.54 -3.59
N ASN A 209 3.07 13.72 -4.28
CA ASN A 209 2.21 12.60 -4.63
C ASN A 209 2.80 11.79 -5.78
N LEU A 210 2.66 10.49 -5.68
CA LEU A 210 3.13 9.56 -6.69
C LEU A 210 2.05 8.53 -6.99
N ILE A 211 1.66 8.43 -8.25
CA ILE A 211 0.80 7.36 -8.75
C ILE A 211 1.62 6.48 -9.68
N VAL A 212 1.56 5.17 -9.46
CA VAL A 212 2.29 4.16 -10.24
C VAL A 212 1.32 3.15 -10.83
N GLN A 213 1.21 3.14 -12.15
CA GLN A 213 0.64 2.04 -12.90
C GLN A 213 1.73 1.00 -13.10
N GLY A 214 1.55 -0.19 -12.58
CA GLY A 214 2.49 -1.29 -12.82
C GLY A 214 1.77 -2.51 -13.37
N VAL A 215 2.27 -3.07 -14.46
CA VAL A 215 1.71 -4.30 -15.03
C VAL A 215 1.85 -5.49 -14.08
N ALA A 216 1.16 -6.59 -14.36
CA ALA A 216 1.31 -7.83 -13.60
C ALA A 216 2.80 -8.24 -13.54
N GLY A 217 3.30 -8.58 -12.35
CA GLY A 217 4.69 -9.00 -12.18
C GLY A 217 5.74 -7.90 -12.25
N SER A 218 5.38 -6.62 -12.27
CA SER A 218 6.35 -5.51 -12.30
C SER A 218 7.01 -5.20 -10.95
N GLY A 219 6.62 -5.91 -9.88
CA GLY A 219 7.19 -5.73 -8.55
C GLY A 219 6.65 -4.53 -7.78
N LYS A 220 5.40 -4.07 -8.04
CA LYS A 220 4.76 -2.93 -7.36
C LYS A 220 4.92 -2.95 -5.85
N THR A 221 4.46 -4.02 -5.21
CA THR A 221 4.53 -4.18 -3.75
C THR A 221 5.96 -4.11 -3.23
N THR A 222 6.88 -4.74 -3.95
CA THR A 222 8.32 -4.70 -3.65
C THR A 222 8.87 -3.27 -3.73
N VAL A 223 8.54 -2.54 -4.79
CA VAL A 223 8.93 -1.14 -4.99
C VAL A 223 8.34 -0.26 -3.88
N ALA A 224 7.08 -0.49 -3.48
CA ALA A 224 6.46 0.23 -2.36
C ALA A 224 7.26 0.06 -1.06
N MET A 225 7.63 -1.18 -0.71
CA MET A 225 8.38 -1.47 0.52
C MET A 225 9.80 -0.90 0.50
N HIS A 226 10.51 -1.03 -0.63
CA HIS A 226 11.82 -0.42 -0.80
C HIS A 226 11.76 1.10 -0.72
N ARG A 227 10.70 1.71 -1.28
CA ARG A 227 10.47 3.15 -1.18
C ARG A 227 10.27 3.60 0.27
N ILE A 228 9.48 2.89 1.06
CA ILE A 228 9.30 3.18 2.49
C ILE A 228 10.65 3.11 3.21
N SER A 229 11.41 2.04 2.98
CA SER A 229 12.75 1.87 3.55
C SER A 229 13.70 3.00 3.16
N PHE A 230 13.69 3.42 1.88
CA PHE A 230 14.47 4.53 1.39
C PHE A 230 14.09 5.87 2.04
N ILE A 231 12.78 6.15 2.16
CA ILE A 231 12.28 7.38 2.77
C ILE A 231 12.69 7.44 4.24
N LEU A 232 12.47 6.38 5.00
CA LEU A 232 12.82 6.32 6.42
C LEU A 232 14.33 6.45 6.66
N TYR A 233 15.16 5.99 5.72
CA TYR A 233 16.61 6.13 5.79
C TYR A 233 17.07 7.58 5.48
N ASN A 234 16.58 8.19 4.40
CA ASN A 234 17.08 9.48 3.92
C ASN A 234 16.38 10.69 4.52
N TYR A 235 15.14 10.52 5.00
CA TYR A 235 14.27 11.60 5.50
C TYR A 235 13.85 11.37 6.96
N ALA A 236 14.68 10.67 7.74
CA ALA A 236 14.39 10.31 9.14
C ALA A 236 14.11 11.51 10.07
N LYS A 237 14.51 12.73 9.69
CA LYS A 237 14.22 13.96 10.42
C LYS A 237 12.76 14.39 10.31
N ASP A 238 12.14 14.12 9.17
CA ASP A 238 10.82 14.62 8.80
C ASP A 238 9.76 13.52 8.79
N PHE A 239 10.18 12.25 8.66
CA PHE A 239 9.31 11.08 8.60
C PHE A 239 9.73 10.03 9.61
N ARG A 240 8.82 9.67 10.50
CA ARG A 240 8.98 8.55 11.44
C ARG A 240 8.16 7.35 10.97
N PRO A 241 8.51 6.11 11.36
CA PRO A 241 7.71 4.94 11.00
C PRO A 241 6.21 5.07 11.34
N GLU A 242 5.89 5.68 12.48
CA GLU A 242 4.51 5.85 12.94
C GLU A 242 3.69 6.82 12.07
N ASP A 243 4.36 7.65 11.27
CA ASP A 243 3.74 8.61 10.34
C ASP A 243 3.34 7.98 9.02
N PHE A 244 3.77 6.72 8.78
CA PHE A 244 3.44 5.94 7.59
C PHE A 244 2.25 5.03 7.83
N TYR A 245 1.32 5.06 6.87
CA TYR A 245 0.23 4.10 6.78
C TYR A 245 0.37 3.30 5.49
N ILE A 246 0.35 1.98 5.61
CA ILE A 246 0.30 1.06 4.47
C ILE A 246 -1.11 0.50 4.41
N ILE A 247 -1.78 0.75 3.30
CA ILE A 247 -3.13 0.28 3.03
C ILE A 247 -3.05 -0.83 1.99
N GLY A 248 -3.44 -2.04 2.38
CA GLY A 248 -3.60 -3.18 1.50
C GLY A 248 -5.07 -3.46 1.21
N SER A 249 -5.35 -4.08 0.07
CA SER A 249 -6.71 -4.47 -0.32
C SER A 249 -7.25 -5.63 0.53
N ASN A 250 -6.37 -6.43 1.13
CA ASN A 250 -6.74 -7.57 1.96
C ASN A 250 -5.68 -7.91 3.01
N ARG A 251 -6.06 -8.79 3.97
CA ARG A 251 -5.17 -9.23 5.06
C ARG A 251 -3.99 -10.09 4.59
N ILE A 252 -4.14 -10.83 3.51
CA ILE A 252 -3.08 -11.71 2.96
C ILE A 252 -1.90 -10.84 2.53
N LEU A 253 -2.18 -9.81 1.75
CA LEU A 253 -1.17 -8.84 1.30
C LEU A 253 -0.49 -8.15 2.48
N LEU A 254 -1.27 -7.74 3.50
CA LEU A 254 -0.70 -7.11 4.70
C LEU A 254 0.20 -8.06 5.49
N ASN A 255 -0.17 -9.33 5.64
CA ASN A 255 0.68 -10.34 6.30
C ASN A 255 2.00 -10.55 5.56
N TYR A 256 1.96 -10.60 4.23
CA TYR A 256 3.15 -10.67 3.39
C TYR A 256 4.05 -9.45 3.60
N ILE A 257 3.50 -8.24 3.53
CA ILE A 257 4.22 -6.98 3.78
C ILE A 257 4.84 -6.99 5.19
N THR A 258 4.11 -7.44 6.21
CA THR A 258 4.59 -7.53 7.59
C THR A 258 5.82 -8.43 7.73
N GLY A 259 5.88 -9.51 6.95
CA GLY A 259 7.04 -10.42 6.94
C GLY A 259 8.28 -9.83 6.29
N VAL A 260 8.11 -8.95 5.31
CA VAL A 260 9.21 -8.40 4.49
C VAL A 260 9.79 -7.10 5.05
N LEU A 261 8.99 -6.23 5.62
CA LEU A 261 9.44 -4.92 6.13
C LEU A 261 10.63 -5.02 7.10
N PRO A 262 10.67 -5.97 8.04
CA PRO A 262 11.83 -6.13 8.94
C PRO A 262 13.14 -6.45 8.20
N GLU A 263 13.08 -7.14 7.06
CA GLU A 263 14.27 -7.42 6.23
C GLU A 263 14.85 -6.16 5.58
N LEU A 264 14.01 -5.13 5.42
CA LEU A 264 14.35 -3.83 4.89
C LEU A 264 14.65 -2.78 5.98
N ASP A 265 14.85 -3.20 7.23
CA ASP A 265 15.05 -2.32 8.40
C ASP A 265 13.86 -1.40 8.70
N VAL A 266 12.64 -1.81 8.36
CA VAL A 266 11.43 -1.02 8.58
C VAL A 266 10.61 -1.64 9.72
N HIS A 267 10.45 -0.89 10.79
CA HIS A 267 9.67 -1.28 11.97
C HIS A 267 8.71 -0.16 12.37
N GLY A 268 7.58 -0.49 12.98
CA GLY A 268 6.65 0.51 13.54
C GLY A 268 5.71 1.19 12.54
N VAL A 269 5.76 0.85 11.26
CA VAL A 269 4.83 1.35 10.24
C VAL A 269 3.45 0.74 10.46
N LYS A 270 2.41 1.59 10.41
CA LYS A 270 1.02 1.15 10.62
C LYS A 270 0.48 0.49 9.36
N GLN A 271 0.01 -0.75 9.49
CA GLN A 271 -0.53 -1.55 8.40
C GLN A 271 -1.99 -1.87 8.67
N MET A 272 -2.86 -1.62 7.69
CA MET A 272 -4.30 -1.84 7.85
C MET A 272 -5.01 -1.96 6.51
N THR A 273 -6.22 -2.53 6.52
CA THR A 273 -7.10 -2.46 5.35
C THR A 273 -7.79 -1.09 5.27
N MET A 274 -8.38 -0.79 4.12
CA MET A 274 -9.12 0.46 3.94
C MET A 274 -10.31 0.58 4.89
N GLU A 275 -11.00 -0.54 5.14
CA GLU A 275 -12.09 -0.61 6.11
C GLU A 275 -11.62 -0.27 7.52
N GLN A 276 -10.48 -0.83 7.94
CA GLN A 276 -9.89 -0.54 9.26
C GLN A 276 -9.52 0.93 9.39
N LEU A 277 -9.01 1.55 8.31
CA LEU A 277 -8.73 2.98 8.30
C LEU A 277 -10.00 3.80 8.50
N PHE A 278 -11.08 3.52 7.76
CA PHE A 278 -12.34 4.25 7.95
C PHE A 278 -12.97 4.01 9.32
N ILE A 279 -12.90 2.79 9.84
CA ILE A 279 -13.33 2.51 11.23
C ILE A 279 -12.56 3.35 12.23
N ARG A 280 -11.25 3.49 12.07
CA ARG A 280 -10.42 4.37 12.92
C ARG A 280 -10.87 5.83 12.83
N LEU A 281 -11.30 6.29 11.64
CA LEU A 281 -11.83 7.65 11.44
C LEU A 281 -13.17 7.88 12.12
N LEU A 282 -13.93 6.85 12.45
CA LEU A 282 -15.22 6.92 13.15
C LEU A 282 -15.07 6.99 14.66
N TYR A 283 -13.87 6.78 15.20
CA TYR A 283 -13.58 6.81 16.64
C TYR A 283 -14.62 6.00 17.45
N GLU A 284 -15.18 6.64 18.51
CA GLU A 284 -16.16 6.01 19.41
C GLU A 284 -17.53 5.72 18.76
N ASP A 285 -17.81 6.30 17.58
CA ASP A 285 -19.07 6.05 16.87
C ASP A 285 -19.11 4.64 16.27
N TRP A 286 -17.95 4.01 16.02
CA TRP A 286 -17.90 2.60 15.64
C TRP A 286 -18.00 1.68 16.86
N ARG A 287 -18.92 0.70 16.80
CA ARG A 287 -19.13 -0.29 17.85
C ARG A 287 -19.13 -1.69 17.28
N GLU A 288 -18.01 -2.40 17.42
CA GLU A 288 -17.81 -3.76 16.86
C GLU A 288 -18.90 -4.77 17.25
N LYS A 289 -19.44 -4.66 18.47
CA LYS A 289 -20.55 -5.53 18.93
C LYS A 289 -21.87 -5.24 18.20
N LYS A 290 -22.01 -4.09 17.55
CA LYS A 290 -23.26 -3.64 16.91
C LYS A 290 -23.18 -3.66 15.39
N TYR A 291 -22.01 -3.36 14.83
CA TYR A 291 -21.80 -3.17 13.41
C TYR A 291 -20.80 -4.18 12.86
N LYS A 292 -21.02 -4.63 11.62
CA LYS A 292 -20.18 -5.61 10.92
C LYS A 292 -19.68 -5.03 9.61
N VAL A 293 -18.45 -5.39 9.25
CA VAL A 293 -17.89 -5.14 7.92
C VAL A 293 -18.26 -6.33 7.03
N VAL A 294 -18.71 -6.03 5.83
CA VAL A 294 -19.04 -7.03 4.80
C VAL A 294 -18.26 -6.74 3.53
N PRO A 295 -17.90 -7.77 2.74
CA PRO A 295 -17.25 -7.58 1.46
C PRO A 295 -18.13 -6.80 0.48
N CYS A 296 -17.49 -6.11 -0.49
CA CYS A 296 -18.18 -5.54 -1.62
C CYS A 296 -18.79 -6.64 -2.50
N GLY A 297 -19.93 -6.33 -3.11
CA GLY A 297 -20.65 -7.24 -3.99
C GLY A 297 -21.55 -6.45 -4.95
N GLN A 298 -22.55 -7.09 -5.54
CA GLN A 298 -23.49 -6.41 -6.46
C GLN A 298 -24.17 -5.18 -5.83
N HIS A 299 -24.42 -5.21 -4.53
CA HIS A 299 -24.99 -4.09 -3.77
C HIS A 299 -24.03 -2.88 -3.67
N SER A 300 -22.74 -3.08 -3.97
CA SER A 300 -21.71 -2.01 -3.93
C SER A 300 -21.53 -1.30 -5.27
N PHE A 301 -22.17 -1.80 -6.34
CA PHE A 301 -22.06 -1.18 -7.65
C PHE A 301 -22.48 0.29 -7.60
N HIS A 302 -21.76 1.14 -8.32
CA HIS A 302 -21.90 2.59 -8.34
C HIS A 302 -21.63 3.34 -7.02
N LYS A 303 -21.41 2.65 -5.89
CA LYS A 303 -21.02 3.32 -4.64
C LYS A 303 -19.61 3.90 -4.69
N GLY A 304 -18.72 3.31 -5.49
CA GLY A 304 -17.31 3.71 -5.61
C GLY A 304 -17.08 4.97 -6.43
N THR A 305 -18.11 5.58 -7.02
CA THR A 305 -17.97 6.67 -8.00
C THR A 305 -17.86 8.06 -7.36
N SER A 306 -17.33 9.01 -8.10
CA SER A 306 -17.33 10.43 -7.71
C SER A 306 -18.71 11.05 -7.69
N GLU A 307 -19.64 10.57 -8.52
CA GLU A 307 -21.04 10.98 -8.49
C GLU A 307 -21.66 10.67 -7.14
N ARG A 308 -21.33 9.51 -6.57
CA ARG A 308 -21.75 9.13 -5.22
C ARG A 308 -21.21 10.08 -4.16
N PHE A 309 -19.94 10.44 -4.25
CA PHE A 309 -19.33 11.41 -3.34
C PHE A 309 -20.01 12.79 -3.46
N ARG A 310 -20.20 13.29 -4.68
CA ARG A 310 -20.87 14.59 -4.91
C ARG A 310 -22.31 14.59 -4.38
N ALA A 311 -23.03 13.48 -4.54
CA ALA A 311 -24.38 13.35 -3.99
C ALA A 311 -24.37 13.42 -2.44
N LEU A 312 -23.39 12.79 -1.80
CA LEU A 312 -23.23 12.86 -0.35
C LEU A 312 -22.81 14.25 0.12
N GLU A 313 -21.92 14.91 -0.61
CA GLU A 313 -21.49 16.28 -0.35
C GLU A 313 -22.68 17.25 -0.43
N LYS A 314 -23.47 17.16 -1.50
CA LYS A 314 -24.70 17.94 -1.67
C LYS A 314 -25.72 17.68 -0.55
N PHE A 315 -25.92 16.42 -0.18
CA PHE A 315 -26.76 16.08 0.99
C PHE A 315 -26.31 16.79 2.26
N CYS A 316 -24.99 16.85 2.53
CA CYS A 316 -24.46 17.56 3.69
C CYS A 316 -24.64 19.09 3.59
N GLU A 317 -24.57 19.67 2.40
CA GLU A 317 -24.83 21.10 2.17
C GLU A 317 -26.31 21.44 2.44
N GLU A 318 -27.23 20.65 1.89
CA GLU A 318 -28.67 20.81 2.11
C GLU A 318 -29.02 20.62 3.60
N LEU A 319 -28.38 19.67 4.27
CA LEU A 319 -28.51 19.44 5.69
C LEU A 319 -28.03 20.67 6.48
N GLU A 320 -26.85 21.24 6.17
CA GLU A 320 -26.33 22.45 6.81
C GLU A 320 -27.28 23.63 6.63
N ASP A 321 -27.80 23.85 5.40
CA ASP A 321 -28.74 24.93 5.11
C ASP A 321 -30.07 24.78 5.86
N SER A 322 -30.53 23.54 6.06
CA SER A 322 -31.77 23.27 6.82
C SER A 322 -31.61 23.51 8.34
N ILE A 323 -30.39 23.35 8.86
CA ILE A 323 -30.12 23.44 10.31
C ILE A 323 -29.63 24.83 10.70
N ILE A 324 -28.94 25.53 9.80
CA ILE A 324 -28.44 26.90 10.01
C ILE A 324 -29.17 27.85 9.05
N PRO A 325 -30.40 28.24 9.37
CA PRO A 325 -31.15 29.15 8.51
C PRO A 325 -30.44 30.49 8.40
N LYS A 326 -30.36 31.02 7.16
CA LYS A 326 -29.68 32.28 6.83
C LYS A 326 -30.65 33.45 6.98
N GLU A 327 -31.15 33.62 8.24
CA GLU A 327 -32.16 34.60 8.63
C GLU A 327 -31.62 35.50 9.75
N ASP A 328 -32.25 36.67 9.93
CA ASP A 328 -31.95 37.57 11.05
C ASP A 328 -32.37 36.95 12.39
N VAL A 329 -31.49 36.99 13.36
CA VAL A 329 -31.78 36.63 14.73
C VAL A 329 -32.06 37.93 15.47
N VAL A 330 -33.30 38.13 15.88
CA VAL A 330 -33.77 39.40 16.51
C VAL A 330 -34.29 39.19 17.91
N LEU A 331 -34.19 40.23 18.74
CA LEU A 331 -34.86 40.37 20.01
C LEU A 331 -35.68 41.68 19.98
N GLY A 332 -37.00 41.60 19.77
CA GLY A 332 -37.82 42.78 19.50
C GLY A 332 -37.32 43.49 18.25
N GLU A 333 -36.94 44.76 18.36
CA GLU A 333 -36.35 45.54 17.25
C GLU A 333 -34.83 45.38 17.09
N ASP A 334 -34.14 44.76 18.08
CA ASP A 334 -32.67 44.63 18.08
C ASP A 334 -32.24 43.41 17.23
N ILE A 335 -31.40 43.64 16.25
CA ILE A 335 -30.76 42.57 15.47
C ILE A 335 -29.56 42.06 16.26
N LEU A 336 -29.66 40.84 16.81
CA LEU A 336 -28.57 40.17 17.51
C LEU A 336 -27.51 39.64 16.54
N TYR A 337 -27.94 39.06 15.43
CA TYR A 337 -27.06 38.52 14.38
C TYR A 337 -27.81 38.53 13.05
N SER A 338 -27.28 39.22 12.04
CA SER A 338 -27.99 39.35 10.76
C SER A 338 -27.79 38.17 9.85
N ALA A 339 -28.73 37.96 8.92
CA ALA A 339 -28.62 36.94 7.85
C ALA A 339 -27.32 37.07 7.04
N GLU A 340 -26.85 38.30 6.82
CA GLU A 340 -25.58 38.56 6.12
C GLU A 340 -24.37 38.09 6.96
N GLN A 341 -24.39 38.36 8.26
CA GLN A 341 -23.35 37.87 9.20
C GLN A 341 -23.34 36.34 9.25
N VAL A 342 -24.50 35.67 9.22
CA VAL A 342 -24.57 34.19 9.14
C VAL A 342 -23.92 33.72 7.84
N ARG A 343 -24.30 34.27 6.67
CA ARG A 343 -23.71 33.91 5.37
C ARG A 343 -22.20 34.13 5.33
N GLN A 344 -21.72 35.26 5.84
CA GLN A 344 -20.30 35.58 5.87
C GLN A 344 -19.55 34.59 6.76
N TYR A 345 -20.08 34.28 7.94
CA TYR A 345 -19.48 33.30 8.84
C TYR A 345 -19.37 31.91 8.22
N LEU A 346 -20.43 31.43 7.56
CA LEU A 346 -20.42 30.13 6.89
C LEU A 346 -19.39 30.09 5.75
N LYS A 347 -19.26 31.21 4.99
CA LYS A 347 -18.29 31.32 3.89
C LYS A 347 -16.84 31.28 4.39
N GLU A 348 -16.55 31.97 5.49
CA GLU A 348 -15.21 32.04 6.08
C GLU A 348 -14.81 30.71 6.76
N ASN A 349 -15.78 29.96 7.25
CA ASN A 349 -15.58 28.76 8.06
C ASN A 349 -16.04 27.46 7.36
N LYS A 350 -15.86 27.36 6.05
CA LYS A 350 -16.29 26.19 5.27
C LYS A 350 -15.75 24.86 5.78
N ASN A 351 -14.52 24.88 6.31
CA ASN A 351 -13.83 23.68 6.77
C ASN A 351 -14.23 23.19 8.17
N LEU A 352 -15.06 23.97 8.90
CA LEU A 352 -15.56 23.53 10.19
C LEU A 352 -16.70 22.52 10.02
N SER A 353 -16.84 21.61 10.99
CA SER A 353 -18.00 20.71 11.07
C SER A 353 -19.29 21.49 11.28
N ILE A 354 -20.43 20.92 10.88
CA ILE A 354 -21.76 21.53 11.07
C ILE A 354 -21.97 21.80 12.58
N GLN A 355 -21.60 20.87 13.46
CA GLN A 355 -21.73 21.04 14.91
C GLN A 355 -20.91 22.23 15.42
N SER A 356 -19.64 22.33 15.00
CA SER A 356 -18.77 23.45 15.40
C SER A 356 -19.30 24.80 14.92
N LYS A 357 -19.89 24.86 13.70
CA LYS A 357 -20.56 26.08 13.19
C LYS A 357 -21.75 26.46 14.04
N ILE A 358 -22.61 25.50 14.40
CA ILE A 358 -23.78 25.70 15.27
C ILE A 358 -23.36 26.27 16.63
N ASP A 359 -22.38 25.64 17.27
CA ASP A 359 -21.93 26.03 18.62
C ASP A 359 -21.32 27.44 18.61
N ALA A 360 -20.51 27.75 17.61
CA ALA A 360 -19.93 29.08 17.46
C ALA A 360 -21.00 30.17 17.16
N LEU A 361 -21.93 29.89 16.27
CA LEU A 361 -23.03 30.85 15.97
C LEU A 361 -23.95 31.09 17.17
N ASN A 362 -24.33 30.04 17.90
CA ASN A 362 -25.10 30.15 19.12
C ASN A 362 -24.34 30.96 20.17
N THR A 363 -23.03 30.74 20.32
CA THR A 363 -22.19 31.53 21.24
C THR A 363 -22.17 33.00 20.85
N LYS A 364 -22.00 33.33 19.55
CA LYS A 364 -22.04 34.72 19.05
C LYS A 364 -23.37 35.40 19.35
N VAL A 365 -24.50 34.72 19.10
CA VAL A 365 -25.85 35.21 19.39
C VAL A 365 -26.01 35.47 20.91
N LEU A 366 -25.56 34.54 21.78
CA LEU A 366 -25.63 34.67 23.21
C LEU A 366 -24.80 35.82 23.76
N VAL A 367 -23.62 36.07 23.22
CA VAL A 367 -22.80 37.22 23.62
C VAL A 367 -23.53 38.52 23.27
N ARG A 368 -24.08 38.63 22.06
CA ARG A 368 -24.86 39.80 21.66
C ARG A 368 -26.11 39.98 22.53
N LEU A 369 -26.87 38.89 22.76
CA LEU A 369 -28.04 38.90 23.61
C LEU A 369 -27.72 39.42 25.02
N ARG A 370 -26.65 38.91 25.65
CA ARG A 370 -26.22 39.37 26.99
C ARG A 370 -25.87 40.85 27.02
N ASN A 371 -25.19 41.34 25.94
CA ASN A 371 -24.89 42.76 25.83
C ASN A 371 -26.18 43.60 25.72
N VAL A 372 -27.15 43.23 24.91
CA VAL A 372 -28.45 43.93 24.79
C VAL A 372 -29.19 43.89 26.10
N LEU A 373 -29.27 42.73 26.78
CA LEU A 373 -29.93 42.59 28.06
C LEU A 373 -29.24 43.37 29.19
N SER A 374 -27.95 43.59 29.07
CA SER A 374 -27.18 44.44 30.00
C SER A 374 -27.42 45.94 29.74
N CYS A 375 -27.49 46.35 28.48
CA CYS A 375 -27.77 47.75 28.11
C CYS A 375 -29.21 48.14 28.39
N LYS A 376 -30.16 47.20 28.32
CA LYS A 376 -31.59 47.38 28.57
C LYS A 376 -32.01 46.71 29.89
N ASP A 377 -31.21 46.88 30.95
CA ASP A 377 -31.35 46.17 32.21
C ASP A 377 -32.71 46.44 32.88
N TRP A 378 -33.29 47.62 32.66
CA TRP A 378 -34.62 48.04 33.19
C TRP A 378 -35.81 47.43 32.43
N GLU A 379 -35.63 46.91 31.22
CA GLU A 379 -36.72 46.37 30.41
C GLU A 379 -37.06 44.90 30.77
N TYR A 380 -36.12 44.17 31.38
CA TYR A 380 -36.24 42.74 31.63
C TYR A 380 -35.94 42.36 33.07
N THR A 381 -36.82 41.58 33.67
CA THR A 381 -36.59 40.98 34.99
C THR A 381 -35.50 39.91 34.94
N ALA A 382 -34.91 39.54 36.06
CA ALA A 382 -33.89 38.51 36.17
C ALA A 382 -34.39 37.15 35.62
N GLU A 383 -35.67 36.83 35.82
CA GLU A 383 -36.27 35.59 35.36
C GLU A 383 -36.47 35.60 33.83
N GLU A 384 -36.94 36.73 33.26
CA GLU A 384 -37.07 36.93 31.84
C GLU A 384 -35.73 36.83 31.10
N LYS A 385 -34.67 37.47 31.68
CA LYS A 385 -33.29 37.35 31.15
C LYS A 385 -32.83 35.88 31.08
N LYS A 386 -33.10 35.11 32.15
CA LYS A 386 -32.78 33.70 32.20
C LYS A 386 -33.52 32.87 31.16
N GLN A 387 -34.83 33.16 30.98
CA GLN A 387 -35.65 32.50 29.96
C GLN A 387 -35.20 32.83 28.54
N LEU A 388 -34.86 34.10 28.26
CA LEU A 388 -34.34 34.54 26.98
C LEU A 388 -32.99 33.87 26.65
N ILE A 389 -32.04 33.86 27.59
CA ILE A 389 -30.76 33.17 27.44
C ILE A 389 -30.99 31.70 27.11
N LYS A 390 -31.90 31.02 27.80
CA LYS A 390 -32.25 29.63 27.55
C LYS A 390 -32.91 29.43 26.18
N ALA A 391 -33.76 30.32 25.73
CA ALA A 391 -34.43 30.25 24.42
C ALA A 391 -33.45 30.42 23.27
N TYR A 392 -32.50 31.36 23.38
CA TYR A 392 -31.53 31.65 22.34
C TYR A 392 -30.29 30.74 22.37
N SER A 393 -30.09 29.93 23.41
CA SER A 393 -28.95 29.01 23.53
C SER A 393 -28.94 27.93 22.42
N PHE A 394 -30.07 27.69 21.78
CA PHE A 394 -30.22 26.69 20.73
C PHE A 394 -30.92 27.28 19.49
N ARG A 395 -30.63 28.55 19.16
CA ARG A 395 -31.24 29.22 18.01
C ARG A 395 -30.92 28.50 16.70
N PHE A 396 -29.65 28.10 16.53
CA PHE A 396 -29.20 27.25 15.44
C PHE A 396 -29.15 25.79 15.90
N GLY A 397 -29.49 24.85 15.05
CA GLY A 397 -29.52 23.41 15.34
C GLY A 397 -30.74 22.95 16.15
N GLY A 398 -31.32 23.80 17.01
CA GLY A 398 -32.44 23.46 17.88
C GLY A 398 -32.10 22.39 18.93
N LYS A 399 -33.05 22.17 19.91
CA LYS A 399 -32.87 21.15 20.96
C LYS A 399 -32.85 19.71 20.44
N LYS A 400 -33.37 19.47 19.21
CA LYS A 400 -33.56 18.14 18.64
C LYS A 400 -32.45 17.75 17.66
N TRP A 401 -31.46 18.60 17.41
CA TRP A 401 -30.33 18.25 16.55
C TRP A 401 -29.39 17.29 17.29
N LYS A 402 -29.64 16.00 17.21
CA LYS A 402 -28.78 14.91 17.72
C LYS A 402 -28.95 13.65 16.89
N LYS A 403 -29.13 13.78 15.57
CA LYS A 403 -29.13 12.61 14.70
C LYS A 403 -27.76 11.96 14.71
N SER A 404 -27.72 10.63 14.84
CA SER A 404 -26.48 9.87 14.67
C SER A 404 -26.06 9.90 13.20
N ILE A 405 -24.76 9.72 12.95
CA ILE A 405 -24.25 9.62 11.56
C ILE A 405 -24.91 8.47 10.80
N TYR A 406 -25.30 7.41 11.48
CA TYR A 406 -26.01 6.26 10.92
C TYR A 406 -27.43 6.62 10.47
N GLU A 407 -28.16 7.42 11.26
CA GLU A 407 -29.48 7.93 10.87
C GLU A 407 -29.39 8.91 9.71
N LEU A 408 -28.35 9.73 9.65
CA LEU A 408 -28.09 10.62 8.52
C LEU A 408 -27.77 9.81 7.26
N TYR A 409 -26.94 8.78 7.40
CA TYR A 409 -26.60 7.90 6.28
C TYR A 409 -27.83 7.16 5.74
N GLU A 410 -28.71 6.63 6.59
CA GLU A 410 -29.96 6.01 6.18
C GLU A 410 -30.93 7.02 5.51
N THR A 411 -30.89 8.28 5.93
CA THR A 411 -31.66 9.34 5.27
C THR A 411 -31.12 9.57 3.85
N PHE A 412 -29.81 9.69 3.71
CA PHE A 412 -29.14 9.79 2.42
C PHE A 412 -29.48 8.61 1.48
N LEU A 413 -29.39 7.37 1.97
CA LEU A 413 -29.70 6.18 1.17
C LEU A 413 -31.15 6.16 0.69
N ARG A 414 -32.10 6.63 1.52
CA ARG A 414 -33.52 6.76 1.13
C ARG A 414 -33.71 7.81 0.04
N GLU A 415 -33.02 8.94 0.11
CA GLU A 415 -33.07 9.97 -0.93
C GLU A 415 -32.50 9.45 -2.26
N GLN A 416 -31.48 8.58 -2.19
CA GLN A 416 -30.95 7.88 -3.36
C GLN A 416 -31.81 6.69 -3.83
N LYS A 417 -32.96 6.42 -3.18
CA LYS A 417 -33.86 5.28 -3.46
C LYS A 417 -33.23 3.91 -3.30
N GLU A 418 -32.18 3.78 -2.46
CA GLU A 418 -31.44 2.54 -2.26
C GLU A 418 -31.98 1.67 -1.12
N THR A 419 -32.76 2.22 -0.24
CA THR A 419 -33.39 1.48 0.85
C THR A 419 -34.82 1.92 1.08
N GLN A 420 -35.68 0.94 1.39
CA GLN A 420 -37.08 1.19 1.78
C GLN A 420 -37.31 0.78 3.25
N THR A 421 -36.28 0.28 3.95
CA THR A 421 -36.42 -0.21 5.32
C THR A 421 -36.38 0.91 6.35
N SER A 422 -37.17 0.77 7.43
CA SER A 422 -37.14 1.68 8.57
C SER A 422 -36.08 1.31 9.63
N ARG A 423 -35.38 0.20 9.44
CA ARG A 423 -34.35 -0.27 10.39
C ARG A 423 -32.98 0.24 9.98
N LEU A 424 -32.21 0.70 10.96
CA LEU A 424 -30.82 1.06 10.74
C LEU A 424 -30.00 -0.14 10.29
N ARG A 425 -29.21 0.08 9.23
CA ARG A 425 -28.27 -0.89 8.71
C ARG A 425 -27.22 -1.26 9.78
N LYS A 426 -26.78 -2.51 9.79
CA LYS A 426 -25.75 -3.01 10.70
C LYS A 426 -24.53 -3.57 9.98
N GLU A 427 -24.63 -3.77 8.68
CA GLU A 427 -23.60 -4.32 7.81
C GLU A 427 -23.16 -3.26 6.81
N PHE A 428 -21.86 -3.01 6.71
CA PHE A 428 -21.29 -1.91 5.94
C PHE A 428 -20.11 -2.43 5.11
N ASP A 429 -20.10 -2.13 3.83
CA ASP A 429 -18.93 -2.31 2.97
C ASP A 429 -17.98 -1.10 3.07
N VAL A 430 -16.83 -1.15 2.38
CA VAL A 430 -15.83 -0.08 2.41
C VAL A 430 -16.39 1.29 1.98
N TYR A 431 -17.34 1.33 1.05
CA TYR A 431 -17.95 2.57 0.58
C TYR A 431 -18.95 3.14 1.57
N ASP A 432 -19.71 2.27 2.24
CA ASP A 432 -20.58 2.66 3.35
C ASP A 432 -19.73 3.26 4.49
N LEU A 433 -18.60 2.62 4.82
CA LEU A 433 -17.66 3.12 5.84
C LEU A 433 -17.02 4.45 5.43
N ALA A 434 -16.65 4.61 4.16
CA ALA A 434 -16.17 5.89 3.63
C ALA A 434 -17.22 6.99 3.79
N ALA A 435 -18.47 6.72 3.40
CA ALA A 435 -19.56 7.68 3.55
C ALA A 435 -19.80 8.06 5.01
N LEU A 436 -19.78 7.10 5.93
CA LEU A 436 -19.90 7.34 7.37
C LEU A 436 -18.74 8.17 7.91
N ALA A 437 -17.49 7.90 7.49
CA ALA A 437 -16.31 8.67 7.87
C ALA A 437 -16.41 10.12 7.38
N TYR A 438 -16.87 10.34 6.13
CA TYR A 438 -17.14 11.67 5.61
C TYR A 438 -18.21 12.40 6.43
N LEU A 439 -19.34 11.74 6.70
CA LEU A 439 -20.42 12.30 7.53
C LEU A 439 -19.92 12.64 8.95
N TYR A 440 -19.10 11.78 9.55
CA TYR A 440 -18.52 12.04 10.86
C TYR A 440 -17.70 13.32 10.86
N LYS A 441 -16.77 13.46 9.94
CA LYS A 441 -15.91 14.65 9.79
C LYS A 441 -16.69 15.90 9.38
N ARG A 442 -17.68 15.77 8.50
CA ARG A 442 -18.48 16.90 8.02
C ARG A 442 -19.46 17.41 9.06
N VAL A 443 -20.00 16.52 9.90
CA VAL A 443 -21.09 16.86 10.85
C VAL A 443 -20.56 17.08 12.26
N LYS A 444 -19.73 16.19 12.80
CA LYS A 444 -19.33 16.18 14.22
C LYS A 444 -17.93 16.73 14.49
N GLU A 445 -16.96 16.31 13.71
CA GLU A 445 -15.54 16.51 14.00
C GLU A 445 -14.92 17.51 13.03
N THR A 446 -14.32 18.56 13.56
CA THR A 446 -13.66 19.57 12.74
C THR A 446 -12.25 19.17 12.35
N ASP A 447 -11.51 18.55 13.28
CA ASP A 447 -10.08 18.31 13.10
C ASP A 447 -9.82 17.09 12.21
N PRO A 448 -9.16 17.28 11.05
CA PRO A 448 -8.71 16.14 10.26
C PRO A 448 -7.60 15.39 10.99
N ILE A 449 -7.42 14.11 10.65
CA ILE A 449 -6.28 13.35 11.15
C ILE A 449 -4.98 13.95 10.60
N ARG A 450 -4.01 14.14 11.48
CA ARG A 450 -2.66 14.68 11.15
C ARG A 450 -1.54 13.67 11.42
N GLU A 451 -1.87 12.51 11.94
CA GLU A 451 -0.90 11.47 12.31
C GLU A 451 -0.27 10.76 11.11
N ALA A 452 -0.94 10.76 9.95
CA ALA A 452 -0.42 10.18 8.73
C ALA A 452 0.24 11.27 7.89
N HIS A 453 1.55 11.23 7.75
CA HIS A 453 2.28 12.13 6.86
C HIS A 453 2.45 11.56 5.46
N HIS A 454 2.49 10.22 5.35
CA HIS A 454 2.57 9.53 4.08
C HIS A 454 1.73 8.26 4.08
N ILE A 455 0.88 8.09 3.07
CA ILE A 455 0.05 6.90 2.89
C ILE A 455 0.49 6.17 1.63
N VAL A 456 0.82 4.90 1.78
CA VAL A 456 1.09 3.99 0.68
C VAL A 456 -0.14 3.12 0.48
N ILE A 457 -0.72 3.13 -0.71
CA ILE A 457 -1.86 2.31 -1.10
C ILE A 457 -1.40 1.33 -2.18
N ASP A 458 -1.43 0.05 -1.88
CA ASP A 458 -1.17 -1.02 -2.85
C ASP A 458 -2.49 -1.63 -3.34
N GLU A 459 -2.46 -2.22 -4.54
CA GLU A 459 -3.65 -2.72 -5.25
C GLU A 459 -4.76 -1.65 -5.36
N ALA A 460 -4.35 -0.42 -5.63
CA ALA A 460 -5.20 0.77 -5.58
C ALA A 460 -6.42 0.72 -6.51
N GLN A 461 -6.37 -0.08 -7.59
CA GLN A 461 -7.50 -0.26 -8.51
C GLN A 461 -8.72 -0.93 -7.86
N ASP A 462 -8.55 -1.57 -6.69
CA ASP A 462 -9.66 -2.21 -5.98
C ASP A 462 -10.63 -1.22 -5.33
N PHE A 463 -10.20 0.02 -5.16
CA PHE A 463 -10.98 1.08 -4.54
C PHE A 463 -11.46 2.08 -5.59
N GLY A 464 -12.72 2.49 -5.50
CA GLY A 464 -13.27 3.53 -6.35
C GLY A 464 -12.97 4.96 -5.86
N MET A 465 -13.26 5.95 -6.70
CA MET A 465 -12.98 7.37 -6.44
C MET A 465 -13.62 7.91 -5.14
N MET A 466 -14.74 7.34 -4.71
CA MET A 466 -15.38 7.69 -3.42
C MET A 466 -14.39 7.59 -2.26
N VAL A 467 -13.61 6.51 -2.20
CA VAL A 467 -12.60 6.26 -1.16
C VAL A 467 -11.53 7.34 -1.16
N TYR A 468 -10.95 7.65 -2.32
CA TYR A 468 -9.87 8.63 -2.45
C TYR A 468 -10.33 10.05 -2.10
N ARG A 469 -11.53 10.44 -2.50
CA ARG A 469 -12.11 11.74 -2.16
C ARG A 469 -12.33 11.87 -0.65
N VAL A 470 -12.82 10.81 0.00
CA VAL A 470 -13.01 10.79 1.44
C VAL A 470 -11.67 10.83 2.19
N LEU A 471 -10.67 10.07 1.75
CA LEU A 471 -9.32 10.13 2.35
C LEU A 471 -8.73 11.52 2.26
N HIS A 472 -8.80 12.14 1.09
CA HIS A 472 -8.30 13.51 0.89
C HIS A 472 -9.00 14.54 1.78
N TYR A 473 -10.30 14.36 2.02
CA TYR A 473 -11.07 15.23 2.92
C TYR A 473 -10.74 14.98 4.40
N CYS A 474 -10.65 13.73 4.81
CA CYS A 474 -10.52 13.35 6.23
C CYS A 474 -9.09 13.45 6.77
N ILE A 475 -8.07 13.36 5.91
CA ILE A 475 -6.66 13.33 6.32
C ILE A 475 -5.95 14.54 5.72
N ALA A 476 -5.49 15.45 6.59
CA ALA A 476 -4.82 16.67 6.15
C ALA A 476 -3.30 16.53 6.09
N ARG A 477 -2.68 17.27 5.16
CA ARG A 477 -1.21 17.40 5.03
C ARG A 477 -0.51 16.06 4.80
N CYS A 478 -1.17 15.14 4.13
CA CYS A 478 -0.65 13.83 3.80
C CYS A 478 -0.25 13.79 2.33
N THR A 479 0.85 13.12 2.02
CA THR A 479 1.24 12.76 0.66
C THR A 479 0.96 11.29 0.41
N TYR A 480 0.82 10.93 -0.87
CA TYR A 480 0.40 9.59 -1.25
C TYR A 480 1.42 8.94 -2.19
N THR A 481 1.67 7.65 -1.97
CA THR A 481 2.24 6.74 -2.96
C THR A 481 1.17 5.70 -3.29
N ILE A 482 0.57 5.80 -4.46
CA ILE A 482 -0.55 4.96 -4.89
C ILE A 482 -0.06 4.04 -6.00
N MET A 483 -0.14 2.74 -5.76
CA MET A 483 0.32 1.71 -6.70
C MET A 483 -0.80 0.76 -7.05
N GLY A 484 -0.91 0.42 -8.33
CA GLY A 484 -1.94 -0.51 -8.79
C GLY A 484 -1.80 -0.86 -10.27
N ASP A 485 -2.72 -1.69 -10.73
CA ASP A 485 -2.87 -2.05 -12.13
C ASP A 485 -4.37 -2.02 -12.50
N VAL A 486 -4.79 -0.99 -13.22
CA VAL A 486 -6.20 -0.86 -13.63
C VAL A 486 -6.66 -2.01 -14.54
N SER A 487 -5.72 -2.70 -15.20
CA SER A 487 -6.01 -3.90 -15.98
C SER A 487 -6.35 -5.12 -15.10
N GLN A 488 -5.97 -5.09 -13.83
CA GLN A 488 -6.29 -6.10 -12.82
C GLN A 488 -7.51 -5.74 -11.95
N ASN A 489 -8.28 -4.72 -12.32
CA ASN A 489 -9.52 -4.41 -11.61
C ASN A 489 -10.60 -5.44 -11.96
N ILE A 490 -10.78 -6.44 -11.08
CA ILE A 490 -11.86 -7.43 -11.16
C ILE A 490 -13.16 -6.93 -10.53
N HIS A 491 -13.12 -5.83 -9.80
CA HIS A 491 -14.26 -5.17 -9.17
C HIS A 491 -14.88 -4.13 -10.11
N PHE A 492 -15.34 -4.59 -11.26
CA PHE A 492 -15.69 -3.79 -12.44
C PHE A 492 -16.74 -2.71 -12.19
N GLY A 493 -17.64 -2.92 -11.25
CA GLY A 493 -18.71 -1.97 -10.93
C GLY A 493 -18.36 -0.90 -9.90
N PHE A 494 -17.22 -0.98 -9.21
CA PHE A 494 -16.90 -0.09 -8.10
C PHE A 494 -15.42 0.27 -7.90
N GLY A 495 -14.46 -0.43 -8.51
CA GLY A 495 -13.02 -0.09 -8.48
C GLY A 495 -12.63 0.90 -9.59
N LEU A 496 -11.34 1.28 -9.63
CA LEU A 496 -10.81 2.15 -10.69
C LEU A 496 -10.63 1.37 -12.00
N ASN A 497 -11.14 1.92 -13.09
CA ASN A 497 -10.92 1.40 -14.44
C ASN A 497 -9.86 2.17 -15.23
N ASP A 498 -9.52 3.38 -14.78
CA ASP A 498 -8.44 4.22 -15.28
C ASP A 498 -7.91 5.12 -14.14
N TRP A 499 -6.83 5.85 -14.41
CA TRP A 499 -6.20 6.74 -13.46
C TRP A 499 -6.59 8.22 -13.61
N GLU A 500 -7.37 8.57 -14.63
CA GLU A 500 -7.49 9.97 -15.07
C GLU A 500 -8.08 10.86 -13.97
N GLU A 501 -9.19 10.46 -13.37
CA GLU A 501 -9.84 11.25 -12.34
C GLU A 501 -8.97 11.35 -11.06
N LEU A 502 -8.29 10.26 -10.69
CA LEU A 502 -7.39 10.25 -9.54
C LEU A 502 -6.16 11.13 -9.77
N ARG A 503 -5.60 11.11 -10.99
CA ARG A 503 -4.49 12.00 -11.38
C ARG A 503 -4.89 13.46 -11.29
N GLN A 504 -6.04 13.84 -11.84
CA GLN A 504 -6.55 15.21 -11.77
C GLN A 504 -6.79 15.67 -10.33
N MET A 505 -7.18 14.77 -9.43
CA MET A 505 -7.42 15.09 -8.02
C MET A 505 -6.12 15.26 -7.22
N LEU A 506 -5.14 14.39 -7.42
CA LEU A 506 -3.96 14.31 -6.54
C LEU A 506 -2.70 14.95 -7.13
N LEU A 507 -2.51 14.92 -8.45
CA LEU A 507 -1.31 15.45 -9.09
C LEU A 507 -1.53 16.93 -9.47
N THR A 508 -1.53 17.78 -8.46
CA THR A 508 -1.84 19.23 -8.61
C THR A 508 -0.60 20.12 -8.61
N ASP A 509 0.56 19.57 -8.24
CA ASP A 509 1.86 20.26 -8.25
C ASP A 509 2.72 19.71 -9.41
N GLU A 510 3.56 20.55 -10.01
CA GLU A 510 4.45 20.16 -11.12
C GLU A 510 5.43 19.03 -10.76
N LEU A 511 5.76 18.89 -9.48
CA LEU A 511 6.64 17.83 -8.96
C LEU A 511 5.92 16.54 -8.61
N ASP A 512 4.58 16.54 -8.55
CA ASP A 512 3.80 15.32 -8.46
C ASP A 512 4.01 14.49 -9.72
N SER A 513 3.90 13.16 -9.63
CA SER A 513 4.22 12.34 -10.78
C SER A 513 3.36 11.10 -10.95
N PHE A 514 3.07 10.80 -12.21
CA PHE A 514 2.57 9.51 -12.67
C PHE A 514 3.69 8.73 -13.32
N ARG A 515 3.85 7.45 -12.95
CA ARG A 515 4.88 6.56 -13.49
C ARG A 515 4.27 5.24 -13.94
N VAL A 516 4.92 4.62 -14.92
CA VAL A 516 4.53 3.31 -15.44
C VAL A 516 5.68 2.34 -15.24
N LEU A 517 5.39 1.18 -14.67
CA LEU A 517 6.27 0.01 -14.65
C LEU A 517 5.76 -0.96 -15.71
N SER A 518 6.38 -0.95 -16.88
CA SER A 518 5.96 -1.75 -18.03
C SER A 518 6.58 -3.15 -18.05
N LYS A 519 7.74 -3.33 -17.40
CA LYS A 519 8.46 -4.60 -17.38
C LYS A 519 7.84 -5.59 -16.42
N SER A 520 7.55 -6.79 -16.92
CA SER A 520 7.09 -7.93 -16.12
C SER A 520 8.24 -8.90 -15.85
N TYR A 521 8.52 -9.15 -14.59
CA TYR A 521 9.61 -10.02 -14.11
C TYR A 521 9.11 -11.39 -13.66
N ARG A 522 7.81 -11.59 -13.63
CA ARG A 522 7.14 -12.73 -13.03
C ARG A 522 6.93 -13.87 -14.02
N ASN A 523 6.20 -13.59 -15.08
CA ASN A 523 5.71 -14.59 -16.01
C ASN A 523 6.75 -14.87 -17.10
N THR A 524 6.65 -16.03 -17.76
CA THR A 524 7.38 -16.27 -19.01
C THR A 524 6.85 -15.40 -20.15
N VAL A 525 7.64 -15.26 -21.23
CA VAL A 525 7.24 -14.49 -22.41
C VAL A 525 5.90 -15.01 -22.94
N GLU A 526 5.74 -16.34 -23.06
CA GLU A 526 4.57 -17.00 -23.63
C GLU A 526 3.30 -16.74 -22.78
N ILE A 527 3.42 -16.75 -21.46
CA ILE A 527 2.28 -16.43 -20.56
C ILE A 527 1.94 -14.95 -20.65
N SER A 528 2.96 -14.07 -20.70
CA SER A 528 2.76 -12.62 -20.81
C SER A 528 2.09 -12.22 -22.12
N GLU A 529 2.52 -12.80 -23.25
CA GLU A 529 1.91 -12.59 -24.57
C GLU A 529 0.45 -13.07 -24.58
N PHE A 530 0.19 -14.28 -24.09
CA PHE A 530 -1.16 -14.81 -23.97
C PHE A 530 -2.07 -13.92 -23.11
N ALA A 531 -1.58 -13.44 -21.97
CA ALA A 531 -2.33 -12.52 -21.11
C ALA A 531 -2.59 -11.17 -21.80
N GLN A 532 -1.62 -10.65 -22.57
CA GLN A 532 -1.77 -9.42 -23.31
C GLN A 532 -2.79 -9.54 -24.45
N GLU A 533 -2.83 -10.69 -25.14
CA GLU A 533 -3.85 -10.98 -26.17
C GLU A 533 -5.27 -10.96 -25.58
N ILE A 534 -5.46 -11.48 -24.36
CA ILE A 534 -6.75 -11.40 -23.65
C ILE A 534 -7.15 -9.93 -23.43
N LEU A 535 -6.24 -9.11 -22.93
CA LEU A 535 -6.53 -7.69 -22.70
C LEU A 535 -6.80 -6.92 -24.00
N ALA A 536 -6.12 -7.25 -25.08
CA ALA A 536 -6.29 -6.59 -26.37
C ALA A 536 -7.69 -6.78 -26.98
N LYS A 537 -8.48 -7.75 -26.50
CA LYS A 537 -9.88 -7.97 -26.90
C LYS A 537 -10.88 -7.12 -26.11
N GLY A 538 -10.45 -6.47 -25.02
CA GLY A 538 -11.25 -5.49 -24.30
C GLY A 538 -11.34 -4.15 -25.01
N SER A 539 -12.32 -3.33 -24.62
CA SER A 539 -12.53 -1.98 -25.16
C SER A 539 -11.76 -0.89 -24.41
N PHE A 540 -11.08 -1.22 -23.33
CA PHE A 540 -10.29 -0.29 -22.50
C PHE A 540 -8.86 -0.13 -23.00
N GLN A 541 -8.27 1.02 -22.73
CA GLN A 541 -6.86 1.26 -23.03
C GLN A 541 -5.98 0.51 -22.02
N GLY A 542 -5.38 -0.61 -22.47
CA GLY A 542 -4.40 -1.36 -21.67
C GLY A 542 -3.02 -0.71 -21.72
N TYR A 543 -2.21 -1.00 -20.70
CA TYR A 543 -0.79 -0.66 -20.69
C TYR A 543 0.03 -1.81 -21.27
N ALA A 544 1.01 -1.48 -22.11
CA ALA A 544 1.89 -2.48 -22.72
C ALA A 544 2.68 -3.23 -21.65
N ILE A 545 2.79 -4.54 -21.80
CA ILE A 545 3.60 -5.41 -20.96
C ILE A 545 4.88 -5.72 -21.71
N GLU A 546 6.02 -5.44 -21.11
CA GLU A 546 7.33 -5.81 -21.63
C GLU A 546 7.86 -6.99 -20.79
N PRO A 547 7.67 -8.25 -21.23
CA PRO A 547 8.20 -9.37 -20.47
C PRO A 547 9.74 -9.37 -20.55
N ILE A 548 10.39 -9.68 -19.43
CA ILE A 548 11.81 -10.01 -19.50
C ILE A 548 11.98 -11.30 -20.31
N ILE A 549 13.13 -11.45 -20.96
CA ILE A 549 13.42 -12.61 -21.83
C ILE A 549 13.62 -13.87 -20.98
N ARG A 550 12.51 -14.41 -20.49
CA ARG A 550 12.44 -15.71 -19.81
C ARG A 550 11.43 -16.57 -20.55
N HIS A 551 11.94 -17.45 -21.40
CA HIS A 551 11.10 -18.37 -22.16
C HIS A 551 10.67 -19.56 -21.32
N GLY A 552 9.43 -20.00 -21.53
CA GLY A 552 8.81 -21.19 -20.96
C GLY A 552 8.16 -22.06 -22.02
N ASN A 553 7.27 -22.95 -21.59
CA ASN A 553 6.47 -23.72 -22.51
C ASN A 553 5.33 -22.86 -23.07
N PRO A 554 4.92 -23.09 -24.35
CA PRO A 554 3.73 -22.47 -24.92
C PRO A 554 2.49 -22.78 -24.08
N VAL A 555 1.55 -21.84 -23.97
CA VAL A 555 0.28 -22.05 -23.27
C VAL A 555 -0.50 -23.19 -23.94
N GLN A 556 -0.84 -24.21 -23.16
CA GLN A 556 -1.51 -25.41 -23.67
C GLN A 556 -3.03 -25.22 -23.63
N GLY A 557 -3.70 -25.24 -24.78
CA GLY A 557 -5.16 -25.23 -24.90
C GLY A 557 -5.70 -26.56 -25.37
N LYS A 558 -6.75 -27.12 -24.74
CA LYS A 558 -7.35 -28.40 -25.16
C LYS A 558 -8.86 -28.44 -24.97
N ASP A 559 -9.58 -28.80 -26.03
CA ASP A 559 -10.98 -29.22 -25.92
C ASP A 559 -11.07 -30.66 -25.46
N CYS A 560 -11.68 -30.90 -24.33
CA CYS A 560 -11.82 -32.21 -23.70
C CYS A 560 -13.13 -32.93 -24.06
N GLY A 561 -13.96 -32.30 -24.88
CA GLY A 561 -15.23 -32.84 -25.39
C GLY A 561 -16.33 -32.97 -24.36
N ASN A 562 -16.04 -33.54 -23.18
CA ASN A 562 -17.00 -33.70 -22.08
C ASN A 562 -16.32 -33.60 -20.71
N GLU A 563 -17.13 -33.56 -19.66
CA GLU A 563 -16.65 -33.39 -18.29
C GLU A 563 -15.70 -34.52 -17.83
N ALA A 564 -15.95 -35.75 -18.23
CA ALA A 564 -15.06 -36.87 -17.87
C ALA A 564 -13.69 -36.71 -18.54
N GLY A 565 -13.66 -36.28 -19.80
CA GLY A 565 -12.42 -35.93 -20.51
C GLY A 565 -11.68 -34.76 -19.85
N LEU A 566 -12.43 -33.73 -19.43
CA LEU A 566 -11.86 -32.56 -18.73
C LEU A 566 -11.15 -32.99 -17.43
N LEU A 567 -11.80 -33.82 -16.61
CA LEU A 567 -11.22 -34.29 -15.36
C LEU A 567 -10.02 -35.23 -15.57
N ASN A 568 -10.06 -36.09 -16.62
CA ASN A 568 -8.93 -36.95 -16.93
C ASN A 568 -7.72 -36.15 -17.38
N GLU A 569 -7.91 -35.17 -18.26
CA GLU A 569 -6.82 -34.31 -18.74
C GLU A 569 -6.27 -33.41 -17.63
N ALA A 570 -7.16 -32.84 -16.79
CA ALA A 570 -6.74 -32.05 -15.65
C ALA A 570 -5.86 -32.89 -14.70
N GLU A 571 -6.29 -34.12 -14.34
CA GLU A 571 -5.49 -35.02 -13.51
C GLU A 571 -4.12 -35.32 -14.12
N GLN A 572 -4.04 -35.58 -15.44
CA GLN A 572 -2.78 -35.87 -16.12
C GLN A 572 -1.81 -34.68 -16.07
N ILE A 573 -2.31 -33.47 -16.37
CA ILE A 573 -1.50 -32.25 -16.34
C ILE A 573 -1.02 -31.95 -14.92
N LEU A 574 -1.91 -32.00 -13.92
CA LEU A 574 -1.58 -31.72 -12.54
C LEU A 574 -0.52 -32.71 -11.99
N ARG A 575 -0.68 -34.03 -12.26
CA ARG A 575 0.33 -35.05 -11.86
C ARG A 575 1.66 -34.85 -12.60
N LYS A 576 1.65 -34.42 -13.87
CA LYS A 576 2.85 -34.08 -14.61
C LYS A 576 3.57 -32.92 -13.93
N TRP A 577 2.89 -31.84 -13.61
CA TRP A 577 3.47 -30.67 -12.96
C TRP A 577 4.05 -30.99 -11.58
N GLN A 578 3.35 -31.80 -10.77
CA GLN A 578 3.90 -32.28 -9.50
C GLN A 578 5.19 -33.11 -9.70
N LYS A 579 5.24 -33.96 -10.74
CA LYS A 579 6.43 -34.74 -11.06
C LYS A 579 7.58 -33.88 -11.57
N ASP A 580 7.28 -32.81 -12.29
CA ASP A 580 8.26 -31.85 -12.80
C ASP A 580 8.80 -30.93 -11.67
N GLY A 581 8.30 -31.08 -10.42
CA GLY A 581 8.78 -30.44 -9.21
C GLY A 581 8.21 -29.05 -9.00
N TYR A 582 7.01 -28.76 -9.49
CA TYR A 582 6.27 -27.54 -9.14
C TYR A 582 5.58 -27.71 -7.79
N ASP A 583 5.84 -26.77 -6.88
CA ASP A 583 5.40 -26.86 -5.49
C ASP A 583 4.00 -26.28 -5.29
N THR A 584 3.67 -25.22 -6.06
CA THR A 584 2.38 -24.51 -5.95
C THR A 584 1.63 -24.57 -7.27
N ILE A 585 0.49 -25.26 -7.27
CA ILE A 585 -0.32 -25.49 -8.46
C ILE A 585 -1.76 -25.03 -8.21
N ALA A 586 -2.30 -24.17 -9.06
CA ALA A 586 -3.68 -23.71 -8.95
C ALA A 586 -4.55 -24.19 -10.10
N VAL A 587 -5.72 -24.72 -9.77
CA VAL A 587 -6.85 -24.89 -10.69
C VAL A 587 -7.79 -23.71 -10.47
N ILE A 588 -7.81 -22.77 -11.43
CA ILE A 588 -8.60 -21.55 -11.30
C ILE A 588 -9.94 -21.73 -12.00
N CYS A 589 -11.00 -21.56 -11.21
CA CYS A 589 -12.40 -21.65 -11.61
C CYS A 589 -13.06 -20.27 -11.67
N ARG A 590 -14.20 -20.16 -12.34
CA ARG A 590 -14.92 -18.88 -12.51
C ARG A 590 -15.41 -18.29 -11.18
N ASP A 591 -15.98 -19.14 -10.31
CA ASP A 591 -16.58 -18.73 -9.05
C ASP A 591 -16.47 -19.84 -7.98
N GLU A 592 -16.88 -19.55 -6.76
CA GLU A 592 -16.85 -20.47 -5.63
C GLU A 592 -17.63 -21.77 -5.86
N LYS A 593 -18.77 -21.69 -6.58
CA LYS A 593 -19.61 -22.88 -6.84
C LYS A 593 -18.89 -23.83 -7.78
N GLU A 594 -18.26 -23.31 -8.83
CA GLU A 594 -17.47 -24.12 -9.74
C GLU A 594 -16.23 -24.66 -9.06
N ALA A 595 -15.52 -23.86 -8.26
CA ALA A 595 -14.35 -24.29 -7.51
C ALA A 595 -14.69 -25.44 -6.55
N ALA A 596 -15.75 -25.31 -5.76
CA ALA A 596 -16.20 -26.37 -4.86
C ALA A 596 -16.59 -27.67 -5.62
N ALA A 597 -17.27 -27.55 -6.77
CA ALA A 597 -17.64 -28.69 -7.59
C ALA A 597 -16.41 -29.37 -8.20
N ALA A 598 -15.45 -28.61 -8.73
CA ALA A 598 -14.20 -29.10 -9.30
C ALA A 598 -13.32 -29.76 -8.23
N ALA A 599 -13.15 -29.11 -7.06
CA ALA A 599 -12.41 -29.65 -5.91
C ALA A 599 -12.95 -31.00 -5.47
N LYS A 600 -14.27 -31.14 -5.30
CA LYS A 600 -14.92 -32.39 -4.92
C LYS A 600 -14.66 -33.53 -5.93
N LYS A 601 -14.62 -33.22 -7.24
CA LYS A 601 -14.38 -34.21 -8.30
C LYS A 601 -12.91 -34.59 -8.40
N LEU A 602 -12.02 -33.63 -8.26
CA LEU A 602 -10.57 -33.84 -8.33
C LEU A 602 -10.06 -34.53 -7.06
N SER A 603 -10.59 -34.21 -5.87
CA SER A 603 -10.21 -34.89 -4.59
C SER A 603 -10.54 -36.39 -4.56
N ALA A 604 -11.49 -36.86 -5.38
CA ALA A 604 -11.74 -38.26 -5.55
C ALA A 604 -10.66 -38.99 -6.37
N ARG A 605 -9.74 -38.26 -7.00
CA ARG A 605 -8.73 -38.79 -7.95
C ARG A 605 -7.28 -38.51 -7.52
N MET A 606 -7.06 -37.42 -6.83
CA MET A 606 -5.75 -37.00 -6.37
C MET A 606 -5.86 -36.14 -5.11
N GLU A 607 -4.73 -35.94 -4.43
CA GLU A 607 -4.66 -35.08 -3.26
C GLU A 607 -4.82 -33.62 -3.68
N ILE A 608 -5.78 -32.93 -3.03
CA ILE A 608 -6.06 -31.52 -3.23
C ILE A 608 -5.96 -30.85 -1.87
N GLU A 609 -5.18 -29.78 -1.79
CA GLU A 609 -5.05 -28.99 -0.59
C GLU A 609 -6.32 -28.17 -0.32
N GLU A 610 -6.83 -28.26 0.91
CA GLU A 610 -7.92 -27.41 1.35
C GLU A 610 -7.38 -25.98 1.56
N SER A 611 -7.83 -25.07 0.71
CA SER A 611 -7.57 -23.64 0.88
C SER A 611 -8.72 -23.02 1.66
N ASN A 612 -8.42 -22.42 2.81
CA ASN A 612 -9.35 -21.56 3.52
C ASN A 612 -9.07 -20.11 3.16
N PRO A 613 -9.96 -19.43 2.42
CA PRO A 613 -9.76 -18.03 2.03
C PRO A 613 -9.60 -17.07 3.22
N GLU A 614 -10.20 -17.44 4.38
CA GLU A 614 -10.16 -16.59 5.57
C GLU A 614 -8.83 -16.69 6.34
N THR A 615 -8.18 -17.85 6.34
CA THR A 615 -6.92 -18.07 7.06
C THR A 615 -5.68 -17.76 6.22
N ALA A 616 -5.85 -17.66 4.89
CA ALA A 616 -4.79 -17.28 3.95
C ALA A 616 -3.47 -18.06 4.11
N GLU A 617 -3.54 -19.30 4.53
CA GLU A 617 -2.38 -20.18 4.54
C GLU A 617 -2.14 -20.65 3.10
N PHE A 618 -1.05 -20.16 2.53
CA PHE A 618 -0.53 -20.62 1.26
C PHE A 618 0.18 -21.96 1.50
N LYS A 619 -0.33 -23.03 0.89
CA LYS A 619 0.22 -24.37 1.06
C LYS A 619 0.85 -24.86 -0.24
N SER A 620 1.92 -25.65 -0.11
CA SER A 620 2.43 -26.43 -1.22
C SER A 620 1.43 -27.50 -1.62
N GLY A 621 1.28 -27.76 -2.94
CA GLY A 621 0.35 -28.74 -3.47
C GLY A 621 -0.61 -28.17 -4.50
N VAL A 622 -1.65 -28.94 -4.81
CA VAL A 622 -2.68 -28.57 -5.79
C VAL A 622 -3.86 -27.94 -5.06
N MET A 623 -4.16 -26.70 -5.42
CA MET A 623 -5.29 -25.93 -4.88
C MET A 623 -6.35 -25.70 -5.95
N VAL A 624 -7.63 -25.69 -5.57
CA VAL A 624 -8.74 -25.34 -6.48
C VAL A 624 -9.40 -24.07 -5.96
N LEU A 625 -9.32 -22.99 -6.73
CA LEU A 625 -9.67 -21.65 -6.27
C LEU A 625 -10.58 -20.92 -7.27
N PRO A 626 -11.53 -20.12 -6.82
CA PRO A 626 -12.18 -19.13 -7.67
C PRO A 626 -11.20 -18.01 -8.02
N VAL A 627 -11.38 -17.39 -9.18
CA VAL A 627 -10.47 -16.34 -9.69
C VAL A 627 -10.34 -15.17 -8.70
N ASP A 628 -11.42 -14.79 -8.02
CA ASP A 628 -11.43 -13.66 -7.08
C ASP A 628 -10.46 -13.88 -5.90
N TYR A 629 -10.20 -15.12 -5.49
CA TYR A 629 -9.28 -15.45 -4.39
C TYR A 629 -7.82 -15.60 -4.84
N THR A 630 -7.56 -15.60 -6.14
CA THR A 630 -6.20 -15.73 -6.67
C THR A 630 -5.46 -14.40 -6.74
N LYS A 631 -6.17 -13.30 -6.51
CA LYS A 631 -5.57 -11.97 -6.57
C LYS A 631 -4.50 -11.76 -5.49
N GLY A 632 -3.32 -11.27 -5.90
CA GLY A 632 -2.15 -11.13 -5.01
C GLY A 632 -1.38 -12.43 -4.76
N LEU A 633 -1.89 -13.60 -5.20
CA LEU A 633 -1.20 -14.88 -5.11
C LEU A 633 -0.44 -15.20 -6.40
N GLU A 634 0.51 -16.13 -6.29
CA GLU A 634 1.36 -16.60 -7.39
C GLU A 634 1.50 -18.11 -7.29
N PHE A 635 1.51 -18.79 -8.43
CA PHE A 635 1.60 -20.24 -8.48
C PHE A 635 2.63 -20.65 -9.54
N ASP A 636 3.40 -21.69 -9.28
CA ASP A 636 4.33 -22.23 -10.27
C ASP A 636 3.61 -22.62 -11.55
N ALA A 637 2.43 -23.23 -11.42
CA ALA A 637 1.61 -23.65 -12.55
C ALA A 637 0.12 -23.35 -12.34
N VAL A 638 -0.56 -22.96 -13.40
CA VAL A 638 -1.99 -22.63 -13.38
C VAL A 638 -2.75 -23.39 -14.45
N LEU A 639 -3.85 -23.99 -14.07
CA LEU A 639 -4.85 -24.59 -14.92
C LEU A 639 -6.12 -23.72 -14.94
N LEU A 640 -6.43 -23.07 -16.07
CA LEU A 640 -7.72 -22.40 -16.27
C LEU A 640 -8.79 -23.46 -16.56
N TYR A 641 -9.71 -23.63 -15.62
CA TYR A 641 -10.70 -24.71 -15.63
C TYR A 641 -11.97 -24.28 -16.35
N ASN A 642 -12.23 -24.88 -17.51
CA ASN A 642 -13.45 -24.75 -18.28
C ASN A 642 -13.91 -23.31 -18.60
N PRO A 643 -13.03 -22.44 -19.18
CA PRO A 643 -13.38 -21.07 -19.53
C PRO A 643 -14.18 -21.01 -20.84
N THR A 644 -15.47 -21.37 -20.77
CA THR A 644 -16.38 -21.36 -21.92
C THR A 644 -16.93 -19.97 -22.23
N LYS A 645 -17.47 -19.78 -23.42
CA LYS A 645 -18.11 -18.53 -23.87
C LYS A 645 -19.27 -18.09 -22.95
N GLU A 646 -19.98 -19.04 -22.34
CA GLU A 646 -21.09 -18.74 -21.42
C GLU A 646 -20.59 -18.19 -20.09
N LYS A 647 -19.45 -18.69 -19.59
CA LYS A 647 -18.87 -18.29 -18.31
C LYS A 647 -18.04 -17.02 -18.41
N TYR A 648 -17.40 -16.83 -19.55
CA TYR A 648 -16.58 -15.65 -19.86
C TYR A 648 -16.98 -15.07 -21.19
N PRO A 649 -18.11 -14.33 -21.25
CA PRO A 649 -18.54 -13.61 -22.44
C PRO A 649 -17.51 -12.54 -22.83
N LEU A 650 -17.60 -12.06 -24.08
CA LEU A 650 -16.72 -11.03 -24.61
C LEU A 650 -17.10 -9.66 -24.05
N ASP A 651 -16.59 -9.32 -22.91
CA ASP A 651 -16.69 -8.00 -22.29
C ASP A 651 -15.45 -7.66 -21.46
N ASP A 652 -15.32 -6.39 -21.07
CA ASP A 652 -14.15 -5.86 -20.37
C ASP A 652 -13.93 -6.49 -18.99
N GLY A 653 -15.01 -6.79 -18.27
CA GLY A 653 -14.91 -7.40 -16.94
C GLY A 653 -14.34 -8.81 -17.01
N HIS A 654 -14.82 -9.63 -17.94
CA HIS A 654 -14.34 -10.99 -18.13
C HIS A 654 -12.95 -11.04 -18.75
N ALA A 655 -12.58 -10.07 -19.60
CA ALA A 655 -11.21 -9.92 -20.10
C ALA A 655 -10.23 -9.68 -18.94
N LYS A 656 -10.55 -8.78 -18.02
CA LYS A 656 -9.74 -8.52 -16.83
C LYS A 656 -9.68 -9.74 -15.90
N LEU A 657 -10.78 -10.47 -15.71
CA LEU A 657 -10.79 -11.69 -14.89
C LEU A 657 -9.85 -12.76 -15.46
N LEU A 658 -9.92 -13.04 -16.78
CA LEU A 658 -9.03 -14.01 -17.43
C LEU A 658 -7.58 -13.54 -17.42
N TYR A 659 -7.34 -12.25 -17.61
CA TYR A 659 -6.00 -11.66 -17.49
C TYR A 659 -5.42 -11.88 -16.09
N VAL A 660 -6.19 -11.61 -15.04
CA VAL A 660 -5.75 -11.86 -13.65
C VAL A 660 -5.46 -13.35 -13.47
N ALA A 661 -6.34 -14.23 -13.91
CA ALA A 661 -6.15 -15.69 -13.77
C ALA A 661 -4.89 -16.18 -14.51
N ALA A 662 -4.66 -15.73 -15.75
CA ALA A 662 -3.50 -16.12 -16.55
C ALA A 662 -2.18 -15.61 -15.94
N THR A 663 -2.16 -14.37 -15.44
CA THR A 663 -0.97 -13.75 -14.84
C THR A 663 -0.62 -14.28 -13.46
N ARG A 664 -1.40 -15.21 -12.89
CA ARG A 664 -1.04 -15.93 -11.66
C ARG A 664 0.02 -17.02 -11.90
N ALA A 665 0.18 -17.49 -13.14
CA ALA A 665 1.13 -18.53 -13.50
C ALA A 665 2.55 -17.99 -13.61
N LEU A 666 3.52 -18.61 -12.93
CA LEU A 666 4.94 -18.26 -13.01
C LEU A 666 5.63 -18.97 -14.17
N HIS A 667 5.39 -20.28 -14.35
CA HIS A 667 6.13 -21.15 -15.24
C HIS A 667 5.25 -21.87 -16.28
N GLU A 668 4.07 -22.36 -15.87
CA GLU A 668 3.21 -23.18 -16.71
C GLU A 668 1.77 -22.67 -16.70
N LEU A 669 1.16 -22.61 -17.87
CA LEU A 669 -0.25 -22.25 -18.03
C LEU A 669 -0.95 -23.22 -18.98
N ALA A 670 -2.05 -23.80 -18.54
CA ALA A 670 -2.90 -24.63 -19.37
C ALA A 670 -4.36 -24.18 -19.34
N VAL A 671 -5.07 -24.35 -20.42
CA VAL A 671 -6.49 -24.03 -20.60
C VAL A 671 -7.23 -25.28 -21.03
N LEU A 672 -8.09 -25.81 -20.17
CA LEU A 672 -8.92 -26.97 -20.49
C LEU A 672 -10.39 -26.57 -20.55
N HIS A 673 -11.08 -26.95 -21.60
CA HIS A 673 -12.49 -26.61 -21.75
C HIS A 673 -13.32 -27.76 -22.34
N THR A 674 -14.63 -27.63 -22.18
CA THR A 674 -15.63 -28.46 -22.88
C THR A 674 -16.57 -27.54 -23.65
N GLY A 675 -16.83 -27.86 -24.92
CA GLY A 675 -17.68 -27.02 -25.75
C GLY A 675 -17.01 -25.73 -26.23
N ALA A 676 -17.79 -24.67 -26.44
CA ALA A 676 -17.27 -23.44 -27.05
C ALA A 676 -16.36 -22.65 -26.10
N LEU A 677 -15.08 -22.58 -26.43
CA LEU A 677 -14.11 -21.74 -25.73
C LEU A 677 -14.53 -20.25 -25.78
N SER A 678 -14.24 -19.50 -24.71
CA SER A 678 -14.42 -18.05 -24.70
C SER A 678 -13.72 -17.37 -25.87
N GLU A 679 -14.37 -16.39 -26.47
CA GLU A 679 -13.79 -15.58 -27.54
C GLU A 679 -12.58 -14.75 -27.06
N LEU A 680 -12.47 -14.52 -25.78
CA LEU A 680 -11.33 -13.86 -25.15
C LEU A 680 -10.04 -14.70 -25.19
N LEU A 681 -10.15 -16.02 -25.42
CA LEU A 681 -9.04 -16.99 -25.41
C LEU A 681 -8.75 -17.60 -26.79
N ARG A 682 -9.42 -17.13 -27.85
CA ARG A 682 -9.22 -17.62 -29.23
C ARG A 682 -8.18 -16.87 -30.01
#